data_a4391c484705e929ca9d9ac64f4561e0
#
_entry.id   a4391c484705e929ca9d9ac64f4561e0
#
_cell.length_a   1.000
_cell.length_b   1.000
_cell.length_c   1.000
_cell.angle_alpha   90.00
_cell.angle_beta   90.00
_cell.angle_gamma   90.00
#
_symmetry.space_group_name_H-M   'P 1'
#
loop_
_entity.id
_entity.type
_entity.pdbx_description
1 polymer ?
#
loop_
_entity_poly.entity_id
_entity_poly.type
_entity_poly.pdbx_seq_one_letter_code
_entity_poly.pdbx_strand_id
1 'polypeptide(L)'
;MRILVEEHKYQVEDVKDILHGIDALENVEGFVSIHYVGYYYNTLLKDCVFILPKVLLKDVEGEERVFGKYRPEDIANLSSRNPLEAAERDFIYKFAVWIYRAIIVFKNDKRNNTDIVYHSKIVQVGNGSKRLSNTYLDILLSLLQFNRDNKNFFFFTVKNQHSGLNKINWTKTIATSQAIVQKRQPIYLKPVNKKRHVNFDEELLVIFFSILNYVADTYGFTKEICCQYQLITGKRFETYLNGFGKTRLHQIKYKYFSDKALQLWNLCYAFFEESRKVFVSTDKREYLLVKNFHIVFEAIIDKLVGDSPLPDGMDKKQEDGKVVDHIFTAKSLIDSERKQTYYIGDSKYYKMGNELGSEAVYKQYTYARNVIQWNLDIFNTGGTTKSGVRLRDDVTEGYGIIPNFFISAKMDENFDYSKDGIEKTDKKKNKHKNVQFKNRLFDRDTLLLFHYDVNFLYVLSLYARENSFQQAEWKNKIREKFRKEIQEWLQKDYDFYAMRAKPGVDGEAYIKRNFKTVVGKIYTPFSDKKTYSLALDTNDPEANNEGIKAALSEFFYVEPCCLGQNPDEVLPAVTGNVAVKPTDHELALCVTKEGVHFDKAVEKMKQTGKLGIALNMNGATLQLVEGFTTAKYLIIHNKSNKYAAFFMDGKGPRLVSSNEMEDMVTTKKGASVYLVYQADLNAIPALGELDFTPITKSGDSYSPHLLSIKSLIKGK
;
A
#
# COMPACT_ATOMS: atom_id res chain seq x y z
N MET A 1 14.41 6.38 -32.00
CA MET A 1 13.68 6.72 -30.76
C MET A 1 13.68 8.23 -30.61
N ARG A 2 12.54 8.81 -30.32
CA ARG A 2 12.34 10.23 -30.06
C ARG A 2 11.85 10.42 -28.66
N ILE A 3 12.24 11.53 -28.00
CA ILE A 3 11.89 11.79 -26.62
C ILE A 3 11.33 13.20 -26.53
N LEU A 4 10.12 13.31 -26.02
CA LEU A 4 9.49 14.58 -25.66
C LEU A 4 9.25 14.61 -24.15
N VAL A 5 8.99 15.79 -23.60
CA VAL A 5 8.75 15.96 -22.17
C VAL A 5 7.44 16.72 -21.95
N GLU A 6 6.67 16.26 -20.99
CA GLU A 6 5.40 16.86 -20.57
C GLU A 6 5.61 18.32 -20.13
N GLU A 7 4.69 19.20 -20.53
CA GLU A 7 4.65 20.63 -20.19
C GLU A 7 5.89 21.46 -20.56
N HIS A 8 6.79 20.93 -21.39
CA HIS A 8 7.82 21.75 -22.01
C HIS A 8 7.24 22.46 -23.25
N LYS A 9 7.67 23.68 -23.50
CA LYS A 9 7.23 24.50 -24.65
C LYS A 9 8.19 24.33 -25.82
N TYR A 10 7.79 23.51 -26.80
CA TYR A 10 8.55 23.29 -28.03
C TYR A 10 8.13 24.30 -29.11
N GLN A 11 9.05 24.70 -29.99
CA GLN A 11 8.67 25.37 -31.23
C GLN A 11 7.95 24.35 -32.13
N VAL A 12 6.84 24.79 -32.73
CA VAL A 12 6.01 23.89 -33.58
C VAL A 12 6.80 23.30 -34.71
N GLU A 13 7.68 24.08 -35.35
CA GLU A 13 8.48 23.67 -36.47
C GLU A 13 9.43 22.50 -36.13
N ASP A 14 9.98 22.48 -34.93
CA ASP A 14 10.95 21.46 -34.48
C ASP A 14 10.28 20.11 -34.18
N VAL A 15 9.03 20.10 -33.82
CA VAL A 15 8.32 18.89 -33.33
C VAL A 15 7.13 18.47 -34.18
N LYS A 16 6.78 19.23 -35.25
CA LYS A 16 5.61 18.97 -36.08
C LYS A 16 5.56 17.55 -36.64
N ASP A 17 6.67 17.04 -37.16
CA ASP A 17 6.74 15.68 -37.69
C ASP A 17 6.70 14.63 -36.57
N ILE A 18 7.28 14.95 -35.42
CA ILE A 18 7.27 14.07 -34.26
C ILE A 18 5.84 13.92 -33.73
N LEU A 19 5.07 15.00 -33.66
CA LEU A 19 3.72 15.04 -33.15
C LEU A 19 2.64 14.54 -34.13
N HIS A 20 3.03 14.11 -35.31
CA HIS A 20 2.10 13.58 -36.31
C HIS A 20 1.33 12.37 -35.76
N GLY A 21 0.01 12.50 -35.70
CA GLY A 21 -0.92 11.47 -35.21
C GLY A 21 -1.42 11.65 -33.77
N ILE A 22 -1.04 12.74 -33.10
CA ILE A 22 -1.64 13.16 -31.82
C ILE A 22 -2.58 14.34 -32.10
N ASP A 23 -3.87 14.18 -31.80
CA ASP A 23 -4.92 15.14 -32.15
C ASP A 23 -5.14 16.25 -31.10
N ALA A 24 -4.45 16.22 -29.96
CA ALA A 24 -4.72 17.14 -28.85
C ALA A 24 -3.48 17.89 -28.38
N LEU A 25 -3.22 19.00 -29.02
CA LEU A 25 -2.13 19.92 -28.69
C LEU A 25 -2.66 21.30 -28.40
N GLU A 26 -2.21 21.91 -27.34
CA GLU A 26 -2.44 23.33 -27.09
C GLU A 26 -1.37 24.14 -27.84
N ASN A 27 -1.78 24.86 -28.88
CA ASN A 27 -0.92 25.78 -29.61
C ASN A 27 -1.09 27.19 -29.03
N VAL A 28 -0.01 27.77 -28.55
CA VAL A 28 0.04 29.15 -28.11
C VAL A 28 1.17 29.87 -28.86
N GLU A 29 0.84 30.78 -29.75
CA GLU A 29 1.77 31.69 -30.42
C GLU A 29 3.05 31.03 -31.01
N GLY A 30 2.90 29.95 -31.80
CA GLY A 30 4.03 29.27 -32.43
C GLY A 30 4.75 28.24 -31.53
N PHE A 31 4.32 28.08 -30.29
CA PHE A 31 4.80 27.04 -29.39
C PHE A 31 3.71 26.01 -29.15
N VAL A 32 4.14 24.77 -28.87
CA VAL A 32 3.28 23.66 -28.49
C VAL A 32 3.72 23.09 -27.14
N SER A 33 2.78 22.88 -26.25
CA SER A 33 2.99 22.18 -24.99
C SER A 33 2.23 20.85 -24.99
N ILE A 34 2.84 19.80 -24.44
CA ILE A 34 2.32 18.44 -24.47
C ILE A 34 1.85 18.08 -23.06
N HIS A 35 0.57 17.79 -22.89
CA HIS A 35 -0.03 17.40 -21.61
C HIS A 35 -0.27 15.89 -21.47
N TYR A 36 0.59 15.10 -22.14
CA TYR A 36 0.53 13.64 -22.11
C TYR A 36 1.84 13.05 -21.61
N VAL A 37 1.73 11.90 -20.96
CA VAL A 37 2.87 11.02 -20.61
C VAL A 37 2.60 9.63 -21.17
N GLY A 38 3.62 8.98 -21.70
CA GLY A 38 3.52 7.65 -22.26
C GLY A 38 4.32 7.49 -23.53
N TYR A 39 3.80 6.69 -24.47
CA TYR A 39 4.47 6.51 -25.75
C TYR A 39 3.46 6.32 -26.91
N TYR A 40 3.92 6.57 -28.12
CA TYR A 40 3.21 6.24 -29.36
C TYR A 40 4.19 5.95 -30.49
N TYR A 41 3.68 5.24 -31.47
CA TYR A 41 4.41 5.02 -32.71
C TYR A 41 4.04 6.08 -33.75
N ASN A 42 5.05 6.82 -34.18
CA ASN A 42 4.91 7.79 -35.24
C ASN A 42 5.04 7.09 -36.59
N THR A 43 3.97 7.05 -37.36
CA THR A 43 3.92 6.38 -38.67
C THR A 43 4.70 7.15 -39.77
N LEU A 44 4.81 8.46 -39.62
CA LEU A 44 5.57 9.30 -40.55
C LEU A 44 7.08 9.05 -40.43
N LEU A 45 7.58 9.11 -39.20
CA LEU A 45 8.98 8.91 -38.87
C LEU A 45 9.39 7.44 -38.76
N LYS A 46 8.40 6.53 -38.75
CA LYS A 46 8.58 5.08 -38.52
C LYS A 46 9.39 4.77 -37.26
N ASP A 47 9.13 5.52 -36.18
CA ASP A 47 9.88 5.44 -34.94
C ASP A 47 8.93 5.58 -33.72
N CYS A 48 9.36 5.09 -32.56
CA CYS A 48 8.65 5.29 -31.31
C CYS A 48 9.01 6.64 -30.69
N VAL A 49 8.00 7.31 -30.19
CA VAL A 49 8.11 8.55 -29.43
C VAL A 49 7.71 8.29 -28.00
N PHE A 50 8.59 8.65 -27.07
CA PHE A 50 8.30 8.64 -25.63
C PHE A 50 8.05 10.05 -25.15
N ILE A 51 6.99 10.24 -24.38
CA ILE A 51 6.71 11.49 -23.69
C ILE A 51 6.98 11.25 -22.22
N LEU A 52 8.03 11.85 -21.71
CA LEU A 52 8.49 11.69 -20.34
C LEU A 52 7.75 12.65 -19.38
N PRO A 53 7.57 12.26 -18.13
CA PRO A 53 7.00 13.12 -17.10
C PRO A 53 7.83 14.38 -16.85
N LYS A 54 7.16 15.49 -16.58
CA LYS A 54 7.81 16.79 -16.27
C LYS A 54 8.70 16.77 -15.02
N VAL A 55 8.56 15.78 -14.14
CA VAL A 55 9.42 15.60 -12.96
C VAL A 55 10.90 15.40 -13.34
N LEU A 56 11.21 15.07 -14.60
CA LEU A 56 12.58 14.97 -15.11
C LEU A 56 13.18 16.31 -15.53
N LEU A 57 12.36 17.37 -15.63
CA LEU A 57 12.82 18.71 -15.96
C LEU A 57 13.37 19.41 -14.71
N LYS A 58 14.55 19.97 -14.83
CA LYS A 58 15.18 20.82 -13.83
C LYS A 58 15.47 22.17 -14.45
N ASP A 59 15.11 23.23 -13.75
CA ASP A 59 15.57 24.57 -14.14
C ASP A 59 17.07 24.71 -13.78
N VAL A 60 17.86 25.04 -14.79
CA VAL A 60 19.29 25.31 -14.65
C VAL A 60 19.55 26.67 -15.32
N GLU A 61 19.82 27.69 -14.51
CA GLU A 61 20.11 29.05 -14.97
C GLU A 61 18.99 29.68 -15.84
N GLY A 62 17.72 29.34 -15.56
CA GLY A 62 16.55 29.85 -16.30
C GLY A 62 16.19 29.05 -17.56
N GLU A 63 16.89 27.95 -17.83
CA GLU A 63 16.56 27.01 -18.91
C GLU A 63 16.11 25.66 -18.34
N GLU A 64 15.05 25.09 -18.89
CA GLU A 64 14.60 23.73 -18.56
C GLU A 64 15.54 22.69 -19.17
N ARG A 65 16.10 21.80 -18.37
CA ARG A 65 16.98 20.73 -18.80
C ARG A 65 16.52 19.37 -18.29
N VAL A 66 16.50 18.39 -19.18
CA VAL A 66 16.25 16.97 -18.84
C VAL A 66 17.50 16.44 -18.15
N PHE A 67 17.31 15.77 -17.00
CA PHE A 67 18.39 15.32 -16.11
C PHE A 67 19.33 16.44 -15.65
N GLY A 68 18.92 17.71 -15.78
CA GLY A 68 19.77 18.86 -15.49
C GLY A 68 20.92 19.07 -16.49
N LYS A 69 20.94 18.34 -17.62
CA LYS A 69 22.04 18.35 -18.61
C LYS A 69 21.59 18.76 -20.02
N TYR A 70 20.53 18.14 -20.54
CA TYR A 70 20.15 18.22 -21.94
C TYR A 70 18.97 19.16 -22.17
N ARG A 71 19.02 19.95 -23.23
CA ARG A 71 17.85 20.69 -23.67
C ARG A 71 16.81 19.69 -24.22
N PRO A 72 15.51 19.88 -23.92
CA PRO A 72 14.47 19.01 -24.45
C PRO A 72 14.47 18.92 -25.98
N GLU A 73 14.82 20.00 -26.69
CA GLU A 73 14.92 20.06 -28.16
C GLU A 73 16.02 19.14 -28.68
N ASP A 74 17.18 19.09 -28.03
CA ASP A 74 18.31 18.27 -28.43
C ASP A 74 17.99 16.78 -28.36
N ILE A 75 17.11 16.39 -27.43
CA ILE A 75 16.68 15.02 -27.24
C ILE A 75 15.52 14.67 -28.19
N ALA A 76 14.67 15.63 -28.56
CA ALA A 76 13.55 15.42 -29.46
C ALA A 76 14.02 14.97 -30.86
N ASN A 77 15.14 15.49 -31.34
CA ASN A 77 15.68 15.27 -32.67
C ASN A 77 16.87 14.31 -32.75
N LEU A 78 16.85 13.21 -31.97
CA LEU A 78 17.91 12.20 -31.97
C LEU A 78 18.10 11.50 -33.35
N SER A 79 18.58 12.18 -34.31
CA SER A 79 19.10 11.57 -35.53
C SER A 79 20.61 11.34 -35.38
N SER A 80 21.10 10.13 -35.62
CA SER A 80 22.50 9.69 -35.84
C SER A 80 23.61 10.12 -34.83
N ARG A 81 23.52 11.23 -34.12
CA ARG A 81 24.42 11.63 -33.02
C ARG A 81 23.63 11.73 -31.72
N ASN A 82 23.56 10.63 -31.00
CA ASN A 82 22.80 10.53 -29.75
C ASN A 82 23.57 11.22 -28.62
N PRO A 83 23.09 12.36 -28.04
CA PRO A 83 23.77 13.03 -26.96
C PRO A 83 23.64 12.26 -25.62
N LEU A 84 22.63 11.37 -25.49
CA LEU A 84 22.40 10.60 -24.27
C LEU A 84 23.49 9.56 -24.03
N GLU A 85 23.97 9.46 -22.82
CA GLU A 85 24.86 8.40 -22.38
C GLU A 85 24.16 7.04 -22.40
N ALA A 86 24.93 5.94 -22.45
CA ALA A 86 24.38 4.59 -22.49
C ALA A 86 23.51 4.28 -21.27
N ALA A 87 23.91 4.75 -20.08
CA ALA A 87 23.17 4.59 -18.82
C ALA A 87 21.84 5.35 -18.85
N GLU A 88 21.79 6.55 -19.41
CA GLU A 88 20.57 7.35 -19.51
C GLU A 88 19.58 6.75 -20.51
N ARG A 89 20.07 6.19 -21.60
CA ARG A 89 19.22 5.44 -22.55
C ARG A 89 18.62 4.18 -21.90
N ASP A 90 19.42 3.41 -21.19
CA ASP A 90 18.94 2.23 -20.47
C ASP A 90 17.90 2.63 -19.41
N PHE A 91 18.16 3.73 -18.70
CA PHE A 91 17.20 4.31 -17.76
C PHE A 91 15.86 4.64 -18.44
N ILE A 92 15.86 5.35 -19.58
CA ILE A 92 14.63 5.74 -20.28
C ILE A 92 13.83 4.50 -20.69
N TYR A 93 14.47 3.45 -21.19
CA TYR A 93 13.77 2.20 -21.53
C TYR A 93 13.14 1.54 -20.30
N LYS A 94 13.89 1.40 -19.23
CA LYS A 94 13.37 0.86 -17.95
C LYS A 94 12.23 1.71 -17.42
N PHE A 95 12.38 3.02 -17.49
CA PHE A 95 11.38 3.97 -17.03
C PHE A 95 10.10 3.89 -17.86
N ALA A 96 10.19 3.78 -19.17
CA ALA A 96 9.03 3.58 -20.05
C ALA A 96 8.25 2.30 -19.69
N VAL A 97 8.94 1.21 -19.34
CA VAL A 97 8.29 -0.02 -18.87
C VAL A 97 7.53 0.19 -17.56
N TRP A 98 8.12 0.91 -16.60
CA TRP A 98 7.46 1.22 -15.33
C TRP A 98 6.25 2.13 -15.52
N ILE A 99 6.37 3.17 -16.37
CA ILE A 99 5.24 4.05 -16.72
C ILE A 99 4.12 3.25 -17.38
N TYR A 100 4.44 2.43 -18.38
CA TYR A 100 3.45 1.55 -19.01
C TYR A 100 2.72 0.69 -17.97
N ARG A 101 3.46 0.04 -17.10
CA ARG A 101 2.88 -0.84 -16.08
C ARG A 101 2.00 -0.05 -15.10
N ALA A 102 2.46 1.11 -14.64
CA ALA A 102 1.69 1.97 -13.75
C ALA A 102 0.38 2.44 -14.39
N ILE A 103 0.40 2.81 -15.66
CA ILE A 103 -0.81 3.20 -16.40
C ILE A 103 -1.79 2.03 -16.51
N ILE A 104 -1.31 0.81 -16.76
CA ILE A 104 -2.16 -0.38 -16.80
C ILE A 104 -2.79 -0.66 -15.44
N VAL A 105 -2.02 -0.57 -14.34
CA VAL A 105 -2.53 -0.73 -12.98
C VAL A 105 -3.59 0.34 -12.68
N PHE A 106 -3.32 1.60 -13.04
CA PHE A 106 -4.25 2.71 -12.90
C PHE A 106 -5.56 2.45 -13.66
N LYS A 107 -5.48 2.01 -14.92
CA LYS A 107 -6.63 1.72 -15.78
C LYS A 107 -7.48 0.56 -15.26
N ASN A 108 -6.86 -0.44 -14.64
CA ASN A 108 -7.57 -1.61 -14.12
C ASN A 108 -8.26 -1.36 -12.77
N ASP A 109 -7.90 -0.29 -12.07
CA ASP A 109 -8.56 0.07 -10.81
C ASP A 109 -9.87 0.83 -11.11
N LYS A 110 -11.00 0.20 -10.81
CA LYS A 110 -12.35 0.74 -11.09
C LYS A 110 -12.65 2.07 -10.38
N ARG A 111 -11.85 2.46 -9.41
CA ARG A 111 -12.01 3.72 -8.66
C ARG A 111 -11.48 4.91 -9.42
N ASN A 112 -10.60 4.69 -10.39
CA ASN A 112 -9.94 5.73 -11.13
C ASN A 112 -10.77 6.18 -12.34
N ASN A 113 -10.68 7.47 -12.65
CA ASN A 113 -11.20 7.97 -13.91
C ASN A 113 -10.29 7.54 -15.06
N THR A 114 -10.77 6.62 -15.89
CA THR A 114 -10.01 6.06 -17.02
C THR A 114 -10.14 6.86 -18.32
N ASP A 115 -10.97 7.91 -18.36
CA ASP A 115 -11.18 8.73 -19.55
C ASP A 115 -9.92 9.50 -19.99
N ILE A 116 -8.98 9.67 -19.06
CA ILE A 116 -7.67 10.28 -19.32
C ILE A 116 -6.67 9.34 -19.98
N VAL A 117 -6.98 8.02 -20.07
CA VAL A 117 -6.08 6.99 -20.62
C VAL A 117 -6.45 6.69 -22.06
N TYR A 118 -5.64 7.15 -22.98
CA TYR A 118 -5.77 6.89 -24.40
C TYR A 118 -4.94 5.67 -24.78
N HIS A 119 -5.62 4.62 -25.27
CA HIS A 119 -4.97 3.35 -25.57
C HIS A 119 -5.52 2.75 -26.88
N SER A 120 -4.62 2.36 -27.76
CA SER A 120 -4.93 1.52 -28.91
C SER A 120 -4.30 0.15 -28.74
N LYS A 121 -4.87 -0.87 -29.36
CA LYS A 121 -4.35 -2.24 -29.29
C LYS A 121 -2.89 -2.30 -29.72
N ILE A 122 -2.06 -2.81 -28.83
CA ILE A 122 -0.63 -2.84 -28.98
C ILE A 122 -0.22 -4.19 -29.55
N VAL A 123 0.64 -4.13 -30.52
CA VAL A 123 1.52 -5.19 -31.03
C VAL A 123 0.89 -6.57 -31.22
N GLN A 124 0.56 -6.90 -32.47
CA GLN A 124 0.44 -8.29 -32.90
C GLN A 124 1.72 -8.69 -33.64
N VAL A 125 2.43 -9.68 -33.10
CA VAL A 125 3.54 -10.31 -33.83
C VAL A 125 2.93 -11.35 -34.77
N GLY A 126 3.02 -11.13 -36.07
CA GLY A 126 2.36 -11.99 -37.07
C GLY A 126 2.96 -11.87 -38.47
N ASN A 127 2.38 -12.65 -39.43
CA ASN A 127 2.86 -12.74 -40.80
C ASN A 127 2.32 -11.69 -41.78
N GLY A 128 1.65 -10.63 -41.30
CA GLY A 128 1.09 -9.55 -42.12
C GLY A 128 2.09 -8.47 -42.54
N SER A 129 1.59 -7.27 -42.85
CA SER A 129 2.45 -6.10 -43.15
C SER A 129 3.39 -5.86 -41.97
N LYS A 130 4.67 -6.09 -42.19
CA LYS A 130 5.68 -6.19 -41.15
C LYS A 130 6.29 -4.84 -40.88
N ARG A 131 6.24 -4.40 -39.64
CA ARG A 131 6.97 -3.24 -39.16
C ARG A 131 8.17 -3.70 -38.32
N LEU A 132 9.26 -2.98 -38.47
CA LEU A 132 10.45 -3.20 -37.65
C LEU A 132 10.35 -2.35 -36.41
N SER A 133 10.21 -2.99 -35.21
CA SER A 133 10.35 -2.28 -33.96
C SER A 133 11.81 -2.23 -33.53
N ASN A 134 12.23 -1.05 -33.04
CA ASN A 134 13.57 -0.81 -32.54
C ASN A 134 13.58 -0.57 -31.02
N THR A 135 12.45 -0.72 -30.34
CA THR A 135 12.37 -0.42 -28.91
C THR A 135 12.40 -1.67 -28.06
N TYR A 136 13.13 -1.62 -26.96
CA TYR A 136 13.16 -2.70 -25.97
C TYR A 136 11.78 -2.93 -25.35
N LEU A 137 10.99 -1.86 -25.19
CA LEU A 137 9.61 -1.93 -24.70
C LEU A 137 8.73 -2.78 -25.62
N ASP A 138 8.79 -2.57 -26.93
CA ASP A 138 8.01 -3.37 -27.90
C ASP A 138 8.36 -4.86 -27.81
N ILE A 139 9.63 -5.19 -27.57
CA ILE A 139 10.07 -6.57 -27.39
C ILE A 139 9.47 -7.15 -26.11
N LEU A 140 9.54 -6.43 -25.00
CA LEU A 140 8.97 -6.87 -23.73
C LEU A 140 7.45 -7.09 -23.83
N LEU A 141 6.75 -6.12 -24.41
CA LEU A 141 5.30 -6.22 -24.60
C LEU A 141 4.92 -7.36 -25.53
N SER A 142 5.70 -7.57 -26.58
CA SER A 142 5.50 -8.68 -27.53
C SER A 142 5.72 -10.04 -26.87
N LEU A 143 6.70 -10.18 -25.97
CA LEU A 143 6.92 -11.40 -25.19
C LEU A 143 5.74 -11.68 -24.24
N LEU A 144 5.28 -10.66 -23.53
CA LEU A 144 4.13 -10.79 -22.63
C LEU A 144 2.85 -11.11 -23.40
N GLN A 145 2.61 -10.46 -24.53
CA GLN A 145 1.46 -10.72 -25.38
C GLN A 145 1.50 -12.12 -25.97
N PHE A 146 2.67 -12.58 -26.46
CA PHE A 146 2.84 -13.95 -26.95
C PHE A 146 2.46 -14.98 -25.87
N ASN A 147 2.88 -14.73 -24.62
CA ASN A 147 2.52 -15.62 -23.50
C ASN A 147 1.01 -15.67 -23.27
N ARG A 148 0.32 -14.54 -23.32
CA ARG A 148 -1.13 -14.45 -23.13
C ARG A 148 -1.90 -15.15 -24.25
N ASP A 149 -1.48 -14.92 -25.49
CA ASP A 149 -2.16 -15.48 -26.66
C ASP A 149 -1.91 -16.99 -26.85
N ASN A 150 -0.82 -17.49 -26.26
CA ASN A 150 -0.38 -18.86 -26.44
C ASN A 150 -0.18 -19.61 -25.10
N LYS A 151 -1.07 -19.40 -24.12
CA LYS A 151 -1.00 -20.03 -22.77
C LYS A 151 -0.83 -21.55 -22.81
N ASN A 152 -1.32 -22.21 -23.87
CA ASN A 152 -1.24 -23.66 -24.05
C ASN A 152 -0.25 -24.05 -25.17
N PHE A 153 0.74 -23.19 -25.44
CA PHE A 153 1.77 -23.50 -26.41
C PHE A 153 2.83 -24.41 -25.78
N PHE A 154 2.82 -25.67 -26.21
CA PHE A 154 3.74 -26.68 -25.72
C PHE A 154 4.34 -27.44 -26.90
N PHE A 155 5.59 -27.90 -26.75
CA PHE A 155 6.18 -28.86 -27.67
C PHE A 155 5.77 -30.28 -27.28
N PHE A 156 5.20 -31.01 -28.23
CA PHE A 156 4.79 -32.38 -28.01
C PHE A 156 5.80 -33.37 -28.61
N THR A 157 6.25 -34.31 -27.81
CA THR A 157 7.02 -35.46 -28.27
C THR A 157 6.10 -36.63 -28.48
N VAL A 158 6.17 -37.28 -29.64
CA VAL A 158 5.40 -38.52 -29.91
C VAL A 158 6.30 -39.69 -29.51
N LYS A 159 5.95 -40.36 -28.39
CA LYS A 159 6.59 -41.60 -27.99
C LYS A 159 5.79 -42.82 -28.49
N ASN A 160 6.48 -43.84 -28.98
CA ASN A 160 5.88 -45.10 -29.33
C ASN A 160 5.81 -46.01 -28.10
N GLN A 161 4.65 -46.64 -27.89
CA GLN A 161 4.41 -47.59 -26.79
C GLN A 161 3.79 -48.87 -27.39
N HIS A 162 4.04 -50.01 -26.74
CA HIS A 162 3.54 -51.32 -27.19
C HIS A 162 2.12 -51.63 -26.68
N SER A 163 1.54 -50.86 -25.81
CA SER A 163 0.19 -51.06 -25.27
C SER A 163 -0.44 -49.75 -24.87
N GLY A 164 -1.75 -49.69 -24.87
CA GLY A 164 -2.54 -48.56 -24.41
C GLY A 164 -3.70 -48.19 -25.35
N LEU A 165 -4.58 -47.32 -24.87
CA LEU A 165 -5.79 -46.86 -25.58
C LEU A 165 -5.50 -45.75 -26.62
N ASN A 166 -4.23 -45.44 -26.89
CA ASN A 166 -3.83 -44.35 -27.78
C ASN A 166 -3.86 -44.79 -29.25
N LYS A 167 -3.92 -43.80 -30.18
CA LYS A 167 -3.89 -44.03 -31.60
C LYS A 167 -2.72 -44.92 -32.06
N ILE A 168 -3.00 -45.95 -32.84
CA ILE A 168 -2.01 -46.92 -33.36
C ILE A 168 -1.09 -46.22 -34.36
N ASN A 169 0.21 -46.48 -34.26
CA ASN A 169 1.18 -46.17 -35.29
C ASN A 169 1.35 -47.35 -36.23
N TRP A 170 0.48 -47.42 -37.27
CA TRP A 170 0.43 -48.53 -38.20
C TRP A 170 1.78 -48.76 -38.91
N THR A 171 2.45 -47.69 -39.34
CA THR A 171 3.73 -47.82 -40.02
C THR A 171 4.77 -48.57 -39.13
N LYS A 172 4.84 -48.19 -37.86
CA LYS A 172 5.78 -48.84 -36.93
C LYS A 172 5.27 -50.22 -36.49
N THR A 173 3.97 -50.42 -36.34
CA THR A 173 3.35 -51.70 -36.02
C THR A 173 3.65 -52.75 -37.09
N ILE A 174 3.46 -52.38 -38.36
CA ILE A 174 3.73 -53.27 -39.51
C ILE A 174 5.25 -53.59 -39.59
N ALA A 175 6.11 -52.62 -39.35
CA ALA A 175 7.55 -52.79 -39.45
C ALA A 175 8.16 -53.62 -38.31
N THR A 176 7.57 -53.59 -37.10
CA THR A 176 8.22 -54.15 -35.88
C THR A 176 7.43 -55.27 -35.17
N SER A 177 6.14 -55.44 -35.46
CA SER A 177 5.31 -56.40 -34.78
C SER A 177 4.98 -57.59 -35.67
N GLN A 178 5.03 -58.79 -35.10
CA GLN A 178 4.63 -60.01 -35.84
C GLN A 178 3.11 -60.01 -36.08
N ALA A 179 2.73 -60.26 -37.31
CA ALA A 179 1.34 -60.42 -37.70
C ALA A 179 0.96 -61.91 -37.66
N ILE A 180 -0.21 -62.17 -37.07
CA ILE A 180 -0.85 -63.51 -37.18
C ILE A 180 -1.83 -63.43 -38.35
N VAL A 181 -1.65 -64.28 -39.34
CA VAL A 181 -2.56 -64.28 -40.49
C VAL A 181 -3.74 -65.18 -40.19
N GLN A 182 -4.94 -64.59 -40.14
CA GLN A 182 -6.23 -65.32 -40.00
C GLN A 182 -7.17 -64.90 -41.14
N LYS A 183 -7.69 -65.86 -41.87
CA LYS A 183 -8.58 -65.67 -43.04
C LYS A 183 -8.03 -64.61 -44.03
N ARG A 184 -6.72 -64.68 -44.34
CA ARG A 184 -6.00 -63.75 -45.23
C ARG A 184 -5.88 -62.30 -44.73
N GLN A 185 -6.17 -62.04 -43.45
CA GLN A 185 -6.03 -60.72 -42.84
C GLN A 185 -4.92 -60.73 -41.76
N PRO A 186 -4.01 -59.77 -41.73
CA PRO A 186 -3.00 -59.66 -40.68
C PRO A 186 -3.60 -59.09 -39.40
N ILE A 187 -3.47 -59.83 -38.31
CA ILE A 187 -3.87 -59.37 -36.94
C ILE A 187 -2.61 -59.12 -36.13
N TYR A 188 -2.50 -57.93 -35.57
CA TYR A 188 -1.38 -57.52 -34.72
C TYR A 188 -1.81 -57.54 -33.24
N LEU A 189 -1.29 -58.51 -32.47
CA LEU A 189 -1.63 -58.64 -31.05
C LEU A 189 -1.00 -57.56 -30.15
N LYS A 190 0.11 -57.00 -30.58
CA LYS A 190 0.84 -55.97 -29.84
C LYS A 190 1.10 -54.78 -30.75
N PRO A 191 0.06 -53.98 -31.03
CA PRO A 191 0.24 -52.79 -31.86
C PRO A 191 1.10 -51.74 -31.12
N VAL A 192 1.89 -51.00 -31.86
CA VAL A 192 2.68 -49.89 -31.35
C VAL A 192 1.82 -48.64 -31.39
N ASN A 193 1.55 -48.10 -30.20
CA ASN A 193 0.67 -46.92 -30.05
C ASN A 193 1.52 -45.63 -29.98
N LYS A 194 0.91 -44.53 -30.42
CA LYS A 194 1.47 -43.19 -30.27
C LYS A 194 0.95 -42.57 -28.98
N LYS A 195 1.84 -42.13 -28.10
CA LYS A 195 1.52 -41.29 -26.94
C LYS A 195 2.18 -39.92 -27.13
N ARG A 196 1.36 -38.86 -27.04
CA ARG A 196 1.89 -37.51 -27.00
C ARG A 196 2.29 -37.17 -25.58
N HIS A 197 3.49 -36.68 -25.41
CA HIS A 197 3.95 -36.12 -24.16
C HIS A 197 4.28 -34.65 -24.36
N VAL A 198 3.89 -33.83 -23.39
CA VAL A 198 4.35 -32.45 -23.34
C VAL A 198 5.83 -32.47 -22.98
N ASN A 199 6.66 -31.87 -23.82
CA ASN A 199 8.08 -31.70 -23.54
C ASN A 199 8.28 -30.41 -22.76
N PHE A 200 8.36 -30.51 -21.44
CA PHE A 200 8.56 -29.36 -20.55
C PHE A 200 10.04 -28.90 -20.52
N ASP A 201 10.95 -29.73 -20.98
CA ASP A 201 12.40 -29.42 -20.99
C ASP A 201 12.86 -28.82 -22.33
N GLU A 202 11.90 -28.40 -23.18
CA GLU A 202 12.24 -27.80 -24.47
C GLU A 202 13.02 -26.49 -24.27
N GLU A 203 14.21 -26.46 -24.80
CA GLU A 203 15.20 -25.41 -24.56
C GLU A 203 14.69 -24.00 -24.88
N LEU A 204 13.95 -23.88 -25.99
CA LEU A 204 13.35 -22.58 -26.38
C LEU A 204 12.32 -22.10 -25.36
N LEU A 205 11.51 -23.03 -24.80
CA LEU A 205 10.56 -22.69 -23.76
C LEU A 205 11.27 -22.34 -22.45
N VAL A 206 12.31 -23.07 -22.08
CA VAL A 206 13.12 -22.76 -20.91
C VAL A 206 13.72 -21.36 -21.02
N ILE A 207 14.29 -21.02 -22.17
CA ILE A 207 14.83 -19.67 -22.43
C ILE A 207 13.71 -18.62 -22.35
N PHE A 208 12.59 -18.86 -23.00
CA PHE A 208 11.45 -17.92 -23.00
C PHE A 208 10.93 -17.65 -21.60
N PHE A 209 10.65 -18.69 -20.83
CA PHE A 209 10.14 -18.51 -19.47
C PHE A 209 11.20 -17.96 -18.51
N SER A 210 12.48 -18.20 -18.77
CA SER A 210 13.57 -17.56 -18.03
C SER A 210 13.62 -16.06 -18.31
N ILE A 211 13.38 -15.64 -19.55
CA ILE A 211 13.24 -14.23 -19.94
C ILE A 211 12.01 -13.63 -19.22
N LEU A 212 10.84 -14.31 -19.27
CA LEU A 212 9.64 -13.82 -18.58
C LEU A 212 9.84 -13.71 -17.08
N ASN A 213 10.53 -14.67 -16.47
CA ASN A 213 10.87 -14.60 -15.06
C ASN A 213 11.77 -13.38 -14.75
N TYR A 214 12.81 -13.17 -15.54
CA TYR A 214 13.69 -12.01 -15.40
C TYR A 214 12.92 -10.70 -15.57
N VAL A 215 12.06 -10.61 -16.59
CA VAL A 215 11.23 -9.43 -16.87
C VAL A 215 10.24 -9.19 -15.71
N ALA A 216 9.64 -10.25 -15.18
CA ALA A 216 8.75 -10.14 -14.03
C ALA A 216 9.48 -9.69 -12.76
N ASP A 217 10.66 -10.24 -12.49
CA ASP A 217 11.46 -9.85 -11.31
C ASP A 217 12.01 -8.42 -11.43
N THR A 218 12.44 -8.01 -12.63
CA THR A 218 13.03 -6.68 -12.85
C THR A 218 11.98 -5.58 -12.93
N TYR A 219 10.86 -5.81 -13.62
CA TYR A 219 9.84 -4.78 -13.91
C TYR A 219 8.52 -5.02 -13.17
N GLY A 220 8.39 -6.10 -12.39
CA GLY A 220 7.22 -6.40 -11.58
C GLY A 220 5.99 -6.83 -12.37
N PHE A 221 6.15 -7.38 -13.57
CA PHE A 221 5.03 -7.99 -14.29
C PHE A 221 4.55 -9.27 -13.60
N THR A 222 3.28 -9.60 -13.79
CA THR A 222 2.70 -10.82 -13.22
C THR A 222 3.42 -12.05 -13.76
N LYS A 223 3.88 -12.94 -12.86
CA LYS A 223 4.51 -14.21 -13.24
C LYS A 223 3.45 -15.19 -13.74
N GLU A 224 3.07 -15.09 -14.99
CA GLU A 224 2.23 -16.11 -15.65
C GLU A 224 3.11 -17.21 -16.26
N ILE A 225 3.84 -17.94 -15.41
CA ILE A 225 4.75 -19.00 -15.82
C ILE A 225 4.08 -20.35 -15.54
N CYS A 226 3.50 -20.95 -16.55
CA CYS A 226 2.98 -22.32 -16.46
C CYS A 226 4.11 -23.34 -16.69
N CYS A 227 4.99 -23.55 -15.71
CA CYS A 227 6.08 -24.48 -15.93
C CYS A 227 6.46 -25.32 -14.73
N GLN A 228 6.90 -26.54 -15.04
CA GLN A 228 7.53 -27.48 -14.13
C GLN A 228 9.02 -27.68 -14.46
N TYR A 229 9.64 -26.78 -15.25
CA TYR A 229 11.03 -26.87 -15.63
C TYR A 229 11.92 -25.95 -14.80
N GLN A 230 13.20 -26.35 -14.73
CA GLN A 230 14.21 -25.55 -14.08
C GLN A 230 14.55 -24.34 -14.97
N LEU A 231 14.20 -23.15 -14.51
CA LEU A 231 14.52 -21.90 -15.20
C LEU A 231 16.00 -21.56 -15.08
N ILE A 232 16.50 -20.83 -16.05
CA ILE A 232 17.84 -20.24 -16.01
C ILE A 232 17.72 -18.95 -15.20
N THR A 233 18.33 -18.90 -14.02
CA THR A 233 18.24 -17.75 -13.10
C THR A 233 19.62 -17.34 -12.58
N GLY A 234 19.70 -16.16 -11.94
CA GLY A 234 20.91 -15.63 -11.31
C GLY A 234 22.09 -15.51 -12.29
N LYS A 235 23.31 -15.85 -11.83
CA LYS A 235 24.56 -15.73 -12.62
C LYS A 235 24.52 -16.45 -13.97
N ARG A 236 23.77 -17.54 -14.09
CA ARG A 236 23.60 -18.24 -15.38
C ARG A 236 22.80 -17.38 -16.37
N PHE A 237 21.76 -16.71 -15.91
CA PHE A 237 20.96 -15.82 -16.76
C PHE A 237 21.76 -14.57 -17.15
N GLU A 238 22.56 -14.02 -16.26
CA GLU A 238 23.50 -12.94 -16.58
C GLU A 238 24.46 -13.32 -17.72
N THR A 239 24.95 -14.55 -17.73
CA THR A 239 25.77 -15.05 -18.86
C THR A 239 25.00 -15.06 -20.17
N TYR A 240 23.69 -15.37 -20.12
CA TYR A 240 22.82 -15.31 -21.30
C TYR A 240 22.61 -13.86 -21.78
N LEU A 241 22.41 -12.91 -20.86
CA LEU A 241 22.31 -11.48 -21.18
C LEU A 241 23.59 -10.95 -21.82
N ASN A 242 24.75 -11.38 -21.35
CA ASN A 242 26.08 -10.97 -21.84
C ASN A 242 26.47 -11.57 -23.21
N GLY A 243 25.51 -12.13 -23.97
CA GLY A 243 25.68 -12.55 -25.35
C GLY A 243 25.57 -14.06 -25.58
N PHE A 244 25.72 -14.91 -24.57
CA PHE A 244 25.56 -16.36 -24.73
C PHE A 244 24.15 -16.74 -25.19
N GLY A 245 23.11 -16.07 -24.71
CA GLY A 245 21.71 -16.31 -25.09
C GLY A 245 21.48 -16.16 -26.60
N LYS A 246 22.05 -15.09 -27.21
CA LYS A 246 22.01 -14.88 -28.66
C LYS A 246 22.71 -16.00 -29.43
N THR A 247 23.93 -16.36 -29.01
CA THR A 247 24.70 -17.42 -29.65
C THR A 247 23.99 -18.77 -29.54
N ARG A 248 23.42 -19.07 -28.37
CA ARG A 248 22.71 -20.32 -28.14
C ARG A 248 21.43 -20.41 -28.97
N LEU A 249 20.63 -19.36 -29.03
CA LEU A 249 19.44 -19.29 -29.87
C LEU A 249 19.78 -19.50 -31.34
N HIS A 250 20.86 -18.89 -31.83
CA HIS A 250 21.31 -19.10 -33.19
C HIS A 250 21.64 -20.58 -33.48
N GLN A 251 22.30 -21.27 -32.54
CA GLN A 251 22.64 -22.69 -32.67
C GLN A 251 21.44 -23.61 -32.74
N ILE A 252 20.32 -23.28 -32.06
CA ILE A 252 19.12 -24.13 -31.99
C ILE A 252 18.05 -23.77 -33.02
N LYS A 253 18.22 -22.71 -33.81
CA LYS A 253 17.21 -22.23 -34.77
C LYS A 253 16.73 -23.30 -35.74
N TYR A 254 17.63 -24.16 -36.21
CA TYR A 254 17.31 -25.21 -37.18
C TYR A 254 16.33 -26.28 -36.68
N LYS A 255 16.07 -26.32 -35.35
CA LYS A 255 15.10 -27.26 -34.76
C LYS A 255 13.66 -26.84 -34.96
N TYR A 256 13.40 -25.59 -35.34
CA TYR A 256 12.08 -25.00 -35.36
C TYR A 256 11.60 -24.71 -36.79
N PHE A 257 10.42 -25.24 -37.13
CA PHE A 257 9.82 -25.10 -38.44
C PHE A 257 8.39 -24.55 -38.37
N SER A 258 7.74 -24.56 -37.20
CA SER A 258 6.40 -23.99 -37.07
C SER A 258 6.45 -22.48 -36.93
N ASP A 259 5.49 -21.78 -37.53
CA ASP A 259 5.43 -20.32 -37.47
C ASP A 259 5.46 -19.79 -36.03
N LYS A 260 4.72 -20.44 -35.13
CA LYS A 260 4.69 -20.07 -33.70
C LYS A 260 6.04 -20.27 -33.02
N ALA A 261 6.74 -21.36 -33.30
CA ALA A 261 8.07 -21.60 -32.73
C ALA A 261 9.10 -20.62 -33.26
N LEU A 262 9.05 -20.30 -34.56
CA LEU A 262 9.91 -19.29 -35.18
C LEU A 262 9.62 -17.87 -34.65
N GLN A 263 8.34 -17.57 -34.43
CA GLN A 263 7.92 -16.32 -33.80
C GLN A 263 8.49 -16.19 -32.39
N LEU A 264 8.34 -17.23 -31.56
CA LEU A 264 8.89 -17.29 -30.19
C LEU A 264 10.41 -17.17 -30.22
N TRP A 265 11.07 -17.87 -31.13
CA TRP A 265 12.52 -17.79 -31.31
C TRP A 265 12.97 -16.37 -31.66
N ASN A 266 12.27 -15.69 -32.60
CA ASN A 266 12.57 -14.32 -33.00
C ASN A 266 12.43 -13.34 -31.82
N LEU A 267 11.39 -13.50 -30.98
CA LEU A 267 11.19 -12.67 -29.79
C LEU A 267 12.31 -12.86 -28.78
N CYS A 268 12.67 -14.11 -28.47
CA CYS A 268 13.75 -14.42 -27.54
C CYS A 268 15.11 -13.91 -28.07
N TYR A 269 15.35 -14.07 -29.39
CA TYR A 269 16.57 -13.59 -30.02
C TYR A 269 16.68 -12.07 -29.98
N ALA A 270 15.58 -11.37 -30.28
CA ALA A 270 15.52 -9.91 -30.22
C ALA A 270 15.73 -9.39 -28.79
N PHE A 271 15.22 -10.08 -27.79
CA PHE A 271 15.45 -9.73 -26.39
C PHE A 271 16.95 -9.73 -26.03
N PHE A 272 17.69 -10.78 -26.42
CA PHE A 272 19.13 -10.85 -26.15
C PHE A 272 19.97 -9.97 -27.11
N GLU A 273 19.41 -9.56 -28.21
CA GLU A 273 20.07 -8.62 -29.16
C GLU A 273 19.85 -7.14 -28.80
N GLU A 274 19.22 -6.86 -27.63
CA GLU A 274 18.95 -5.50 -27.18
C GLU A 274 18.22 -4.64 -28.23
N SER A 275 16.96 -5.00 -28.49
CA SER A 275 16.06 -4.25 -29.38
C SER A 275 16.43 -4.18 -30.87
N ARG A 276 17.22 -5.11 -31.36
CA ARG A 276 17.39 -5.19 -32.82
C ARG A 276 16.25 -5.97 -33.47
N LYS A 277 15.42 -5.25 -34.23
CA LYS A 277 14.54 -5.74 -35.30
C LYS A 277 13.57 -6.89 -34.96
N VAL A 278 12.54 -6.60 -34.20
CA VAL A 278 11.35 -7.47 -34.13
C VAL A 278 10.38 -7.10 -35.24
N PHE A 279 9.96 -8.09 -36.03
CA PHE A 279 8.91 -7.89 -37.02
C PHE A 279 7.55 -7.88 -36.34
N VAL A 280 6.92 -6.71 -36.32
CA VAL A 280 5.61 -6.48 -35.73
C VAL A 280 4.61 -6.21 -36.86
N SER A 281 3.50 -6.95 -36.85
CA SER A 281 2.38 -6.67 -37.74
C SER A 281 1.54 -5.54 -37.18
N THR A 282 1.42 -4.44 -37.88
CA THR A 282 0.64 -3.29 -37.43
C THR A 282 -0.23 -2.71 -38.53
N ASP A 283 -1.49 -3.02 -38.48
CA ASP A 283 -2.53 -2.32 -39.25
C ASP A 283 -3.18 -1.18 -38.44
N LYS A 284 -2.76 -0.95 -37.21
CA LYS A 284 -3.37 0.03 -36.28
C LYS A 284 -2.33 0.91 -35.61
N ARG A 285 -2.70 2.17 -35.37
CA ARG A 285 -1.91 3.13 -34.58
C ARG A 285 -1.67 2.59 -33.18
N GLU A 286 -0.43 2.54 -32.76
CA GLU A 286 -0.04 2.12 -31.41
C GLU A 286 0.22 3.35 -30.54
N TYR A 287 -0.52 3.47 -29.47
CA TYR A 287 -0.27 4.48 -28.45
C TYR A 287 -0.79 4.02 -27.08
N LEU A 288 -0.10 4.46 -26.05
CA LEU A 288 -0.52 4.47 -24.68
C LEU A 288 -0.13 5.81 -24.10
N LEU A 289 -1.08 6.70 -24.00
CA LEU A 289 -0.89 8.06 -23.55
C LEU A 289 -1.85 8.35 -22.40
N VAL A 290 -1.39 9.08 -21.41
CA VAL A 290 -2.21 9.56 -20.28
C VAL A 290 -2.17 11.09 -20.31
N LYS A 291 -3.32 11.70 -20.38
CA LYS A 291 -3.48 13.14 -20.22
C LYS A 291 -3.43 13.49 -18.73
N ASN A 292 -2.73 14.57 -18.38
CA ASN A 292 -2.65 15.06 -17.01
C ASN A 292 -2.10 13.98 -16.03
N PHE A 293 -0.88 13.56 -16.23
CA PHE A 293 -0.25 12.47 -15.47
C PHE A 293 -0.20 12.72 -13.95
N HIS A 294 -0.39 13.96 -13.49
CA HIS A 294 -0.53 14.27 -12.06
C HIS A 294 -1.66 13.45 -11.41
N ILE A 295 -2.76 13.16 -12.12
CA ILE A 295 -3.87 12.33 -11.61
C ILE A 295 -3.41 10.89 -11.37
N VAL A 296 -2.52 10.36 -12.22
CA VAL A 296 -1.92 9.04 -12.01
C VAL A 296 -0.99 9.07 -10.80
N PHE A 297 -0.21 10.14 -10.64
CA PHE A 297 0.65 10.30 -9.47
C PHE A 297 -0.15 10.40 -8.17
N GLU A 298 -1.23 11.17 -8.14
CA GLU A 298 -2.17 11.22 -7.02
C GLU A 298 -2.71 9.82 -6.68
N ALA A 299 -3.13 9.04 -7.68
CA ALA A 299 -3.61 7.67 -7.48
C ALA A 299 -2.51 6.72 -6.96
N ILE A 300 -1.27 6.89 -7.41
CA ILE A 300 -0.10 6.15 -6.90
C ILE A 300 0.07 6.41 -5.39
N ILE A 301 0.13 7.68 -5.02
CA ILE A 301 0.33 8.07 -3.61
C ILE A 301 -0.89 7.68 -2.78
N ASP A 302 -2.11 7.86 -3.29
CA ASP A 302 -3.33 7.45 -2.58
C ASP A 302 -3.35 5.95 -2.25
N LYS A 303 -2.98 5.11 -3.20
CA LYS A 303 -2.87 3.66 -2.96
C LYS A 303 -1.79 3.30 -1.95
N LEU A 304 -0.68 4.02 -1.98
CA LEU A 304 0.48 3.76 -1.13
C LEU A 304 0.38 4.40 0.26
N VAL A 305 -0.39 5.47 0.44
CA VAL A 305 -0.47 6.20 1.72
C VAL A 305 -1.89 6.27 2.25
N GLY A 306 -2.90 6.49 1.40
CA GLY A 306 -4.31 6.66 1.78
C GLY A 306 -4.98 5.38 2.28
N ASP A 307 -6.15 5.52 2.90
CA ASP A 307 -7.02 4.39 3.25
C ASP A 307 -7.96 4.05 2.10
N SER A 308 -8.25 2.75 1.96
CA SER A 308 -9.26 2.26 1.04
C SER A 308 -9.90 0.98 1.62
N PRO A 309 -11.20 0.97 1.91
CA PRO A 309 -12.15 2.09 1.73
C PRO A 309 -11.87 3.27 2.67
N LEU A 310 -12.45 4.42 2.34
CA LEU A 310 -12.43 5.59 3.22
C LEU A 310 -13.23 5.31 4.51
N PRO A 311 -13.00 6.10 5.57
CA PRO A 311 -13.84 6.06 6.76
C PRO A 311 -15.32 6.26 6.40
N ASP A 312 -16.22 5.61 7.14
CA ASP A 312 -17.66 5.62 6.85
C ASP A 312 -18.24 7.04 6.80
N GLY A 313 -19.02 7.28 5.77
CA GLY A 313 -19.68 8.57 5.54
C GLY A 313 -18.76 9.68 5.02
N MET A 314 -17.46 9.39 4.84
CA MET A 314 -16.52 10.34 4.28
C MET A 314 -16.41 10.18 2.77
N ASP A 315 -16.57 11.26 2.02
CA ASP A 315 -16.26 11.35 0.60
C ASP A 315 -15.02 12.24 0.41
N LYS A 316 -14.15 11.87 -0.53
CA LYS A 316 -13.04 12.73 -0.95
C LYS A 316 -13.54 14.06 -1.54
N LYS A 317 -14.66 14.02 -2.25
CA LYS A 317 -15.33 15.21 -2.73
C LYS A 317 -16.17 15.82 -1.61
N GLN A 318 -15.74 16.98 -1.16
CA GLN A 318 -16.38 17.72 -0.08
C GLN A 318 -17.60 18.54 -0.60
N GLU A 319 -18.46 18.98 0.30
CA GLU A 319 -19.69 19.73 -0.05
C GLU A 319 -19.41 21.02 -0.83
N ASP A 320 -18.27 21.68 -0.56
CA ASP A 320 -17.81 22.86 -1.27
C ASP A 320 -17.19 22.56 -2.65
N GLY A 321 -17.26 21.30 -3.09
CA GLY A 321 -16.75 20.83 -4.39
C GLY A 321 -15.26 20.53 -4.43
N LYS A 322 -14.53 20.78 -3.34
CA LYS A 322 -13.10 20.43 -3.26
C LYS A 322 -12.91 18.93 -3.10
N VAL A 323 -11.81 18.42 -3.64
CA VAL A 323 -11.42 17.01 -3.54
C VAL A 323 -10.13 16.90 -2.75
N VAL A 324 -10.14 16.05 -1.72
CA VAL A 324 -8.94 15.72 -0.92
C VAL A 324 -8.24 14.54 -1.55
N ASP A 325 -6.93 14.64 -1.83
CA ASP A 325 -6.20 13.58 -2.52
C ASP A 325 -6.03 12.34 -1.63
N HIS A 326 -5.60 12.53 -0.38
CA HIS A 326 -5.26 11.43 0.52
C HIS A 326 -5.84 11.65 1.91
N ILE A 327 -6.49 10.61 2.44
CA ILE A 327 -6.96 10.57 3.81
C ILE A 327 -6.69 9.18 4.38
N PHE A 328 -6.20 9.13 5.61
CA PHE A 328 -6.11 7.89 6.34
C PHE A 328 -6.30 8.09 7.84
N THR A 329 -6.81 7.06 8.51
CA THR A 329 -6.90 7.01 9.96
C THR A 329 -5.63 6.40 10.54
N ALA A 330 -5.11 7.00 11.59
CA ALA A 330 -3.94 6.49 12.30
C ALA A 330 -4.00 6.81 13.79
N LYS A 331 -3.01 6.33 14.51
CA LYS A 331 -2.79 6.68 15.91
C LYS A 331 -2.65 8.19 16.04
N SER A 332 -3.25 8.74 17.09
CA SER A 332 -3.10 10.16 17.38
C SER A 332 -1.64 10.49 17.70
N LEU A 333 -1.30 11.76 17.71
CA LEU A 333 0.04 12.17 18.13
C LEU A 333 0.26 11.95 19.62
N ILE A 334 -0.82 11.91 20.42
CA ILE A 334 -0.79 11.79 21.88
C ILE A 334 -0.91 10.33 22.30
N ASP A 335 -2.00 9.65 21.90
CA ASP A 335 -2.27 8.25 22.26
C ASP A 335 -1.68 7.31 21.23
N SER A 336 -0.77 6.42 21.67
CA SER A 336 -0.14 5.40 20.81
C SER A 336 -0.96 4.13 20.63
N GLU A 337 -2.04 3.94 21.39
CA GLU A 337 -2.79 2.68 21.42
C GLU A 337 -3.90 2.65 20.35
N ARG A 338 -4.47 3.79 20.03
CA ARG A 338 -5.69 3.88 19.23
C ARG A 338 -5.52 4.68 17.95
N LYS A 339 -6.24 4.28 16.93
CA LYS A 339 -6.47 5.13 15.75
C LYS A 339 -7.53 6.17 16.10
N GLN A 340 -7.11 7.40 16.35
CA GLN A 340 -7.97 8.47 16.87
C GLN A 340 -7.89 9.77 16.09
N THR A 341 -7.17 9.81 14.98
CA THR A 341 -7.10 11.01 14.17
C THR A 341 -7.03 10.69 12.68
N TYR A 342 -7.34 11.69 11.88
CA TYR A 342 -7.16 11.67 10.44
C TYR A 342 -5.86 12.37 10.07
N TYR A 343 -5.19 11.83 9.08
CA TYR A 343 -4.08 12.48 8.39
C TYR A 343 -4.55 12.83 7.00
N ILE A 344 -4.31 14.07 6.59
CA ILE A 344 -4.81 14.61 5.34
C ILE A 344 -3.62 15.01 4.48
N GLY A 345 -3.57 14.48 3.26
CA GLY A 345 -2.48 14.73 2.33
C GLY A 345 -2.94 15.22 0.98
N ASP A 346 -2.02 15.86 0.29
CA ASP A 346 -2.18 16.32 -1.08
C ASP A 346 -0.88 16.04 -1.85
N SER A 347 -1.01 15.52 -3.06
CA SER A 347 0.14 15.17 -3.91
C SER A 347 0.55 16.32 -4.79
N LYS A 348 1.86 16.55 -4.90
CA LYS A 348 2.42 17.61 -5.72
C LYS A 348 3.36 17.02 -6.78
N TYR A 349 2.91 17.13 -8.03
CA TYR A 349 3.63 16.66 -9.19
C TYR A 349 4.14 17.85 -10.00
N TYR A 350 5.36 18.30 -9.66
CA TYR A 350 5.95 19.51 -10.24
C TYR A 350 7.28 19.21 -10.94
N LYS A 351 7.75 20.15 -11.76
CA LYS A 351 9.13 20.19 -12.25
C LYS A 351 10.09 20.31 -11.08
N MET A 352 11.29 19.77 -11.19
CA MET A 352 12.28 19.84 -10.12
C MET A 352 12.63 21.31 -9.80
N GLY A 353 12.54 21.65 -8.53
CA GLY A 353 12.89 22.99 -8.08
C GLY A 353 11.70 23.93 -7.86
N ASN A 354 10.52 23.64 -8.39
CA ASN A 354 9.33 24.49 -8.17
C ASN A 354 8.92 24.50 -6.70
N GLU A 355 8.57 25.70 -6.20
CA GLU A 355 8.07 25.89 -4.84
C GLU A 355 6.56 25.83 -4.78
N LEU A 356 6.05 25.40 -3.61
CA LEU A 356 4.61 25.46 -3.30
C LEU A 356 4.16 26.91 -3.14
N GLY A 357 3.10 27.26 -3.86
CA GLY A 357 2.42 28.55 -3.66
C GLY A 357 1.66 28.60 -2.33
N SER A 358 1.50 29.79 -1.77
CA SER A 358 0.70 30.01 -0.56
C SER A 358 -0.76 29.55 -0.71
N GLU A 359 -1.31 29.62 -1.90
CA GLU A 359 -2.66 29.15 -2.21
C GLU A 359 -2.87 27.67 -1.89
N ALA A 360 -1.89 26.82 -2.23
CA ALA A 360 -1.93 25.38 -1.91
C ALA A 360 -1.99 25.14 -0.39
N VAL A 361 -1.25 25.94 0.39
CA VAL A 361 -1.26 25.87 1.86
C VAL A 361 -2.63 26.22 2.42
N TYR A 362 -3.25 27.33 1.95
CA TYR A 362 -4.58 27.72 2.41
C TYR A 362 -5.66 26.70 2.01
N LYS A 363 -5.56 26.13 0.81
CA LYS A 363 -6.44 25.07 0.36
C LYS A 363 -6.37 23.87 1.29
N GLN A 364 -5.17 23.46 1.69
CA GLN A 364 -4.98 22.32 2.60
C GLN A 364 -5.56 22.57 3.99
N TYR A 365 -5.44 23.79 4.52
CA TYR A 365 -6.09 24.16 5.77
C TYR A 365 -7.61 24.10 5.68
N THR A 366 -8.18 24.47 4.54
CA THR A 366 -9.64 24.34 4.32
C THR A 366 -10.06 22.86 4.36
N TYR A 367 -9.30 21.97 3.76
CA TYR A 367 -9.57 20.53 3.83
C TYR A 367 -9.59 20.01 5.26
N ALA A 368 -8.62 20.41 6.08
CA ALA A 368 -8.59 20.01 7.49
C ALA A 368 -9.85 20.49 8.25
N ARG A 369 -10.26 21.75 8.07
CA ARG A 369 -11.47 22.28 8.69
C ARG A 369 -12.73 21.56 8.23
N ASN A 370 -12.84 21.21 6.96
CA ASN A 370 -13.97 20.45 6.43
C ASN A 370 -14.04 19.03 7.03
N VAL A 371 -12.90 18.37 7.22
CA VAL A 371 -12.85 17.05 7.88
C VAL A 371 -13.25 17.15 9.35
N ILE A 372 -12.83 18.20 10.05
CA ILE A 372 -13.28 18.44 11.43
C ILE A 372 -14.80 18.63 11.45
N GLN A 373 -15.34 19.48 10.57
CA GLN A 373 -16.78 19.76 10.51
C GLN A 373 -17.57 18.48 10.19
N TRP A 374 -17.18 17.74 9.18
CA TRP A 374 -17.79 16.45 8.86
C TRP A 374 -17.83 15.50 10.08
N ASN A 375 -16.72 15.38 10.81
CA ASN A 375 -16.64 14.53 11.99
C ASN A 375 -17.59 15.01 13.10
N LEU A 376 -17.70 16.33 13.29
CA LEU A 376 -18.64 16.90 14.27
C LEU A 376 -20.09 16.64 13.87
N ASP A 377 -20.44 16.79 12.60
CA ASP A 377 -21.81 16.61 12.10
C ASP A 377 -22.31 15.19 12.27
N ILE A 378 -21.45 14.20 12.09
CA ILE A 378 -21.78 12.79 12.39
C ILE A 378 -22.24 12.63 13.84
N PHE A 379 -21.53 13.22 14.81
CA PHE A 379 -21.87 13.07 16.23
C PHE A 379 -23.06 13.95 16.62
N ASN A 380 -23.21 15.12 16.02
CA ASN A 380 -24.34 16.00 16.26
C ASN A 380 -25.66 15.40 15.77
N THR A 381 -25.63 14.58 14.74
CA THR A 381 -26.80 13.86 14.21
C THR A 381 -27.04 12.51 14.89
N GLY A 382 -26.29 12.19 15.97
CA GLY A 382 -26.41 10.94 16.71
C GLY A 382 -25.74 9.74 16.05
N GLY A 383 -24.97 9.98 14.97
CA GLY A 383 -24.18 8.95 14.28
C GLY A 383 -22.87 8.62 15.01
N THR A 384 -22.25 7.53 14.57
CA THR A 384 -20.90 7.14 15.00
C THR A 384 -20.09 6.70 13.78
N THR A 385 -18.78 6.98 13.79
CA THR A 385 -17.90 6.39 12.78
C THR A 385 -17.55 4.95 13.19
N LYS A 386 -17.40 4.03 12.23
CA LYS A 386 -16.96 2.65 12.52
C LYS A 386 -15.58 2.60 13.20
N SER A 387 -14.72 3.56 12.90
CA SER A 387 -13.42 3.70 13.55
C SER A 387 -13.51 4.26 14.98
N GLY A 388 -14.66 4.80 15.39
CA GLY A 388 -14.84 5.48 16.68
C GLY A 388 -14.02 6.77 16.81
N VAL A 389 -13.44 7.29 15.72
CA VAL A 389 -12.65 8.52 15.74
C VAL A 389 -13.54 9.71 16.10
N ARG A 390 -13.19 10.38 17.18
CA ARG A 390 -13.84 11.60 17.64
C ARG A 390 -12.78 12.68 17.82
N LEU A 391 -12.87 13.72 17.04
CA LEU A 391 -11.87 14.79 17.03
C LEU A 391 -12.08 15.83 18.13
N ARG A 392 -13.32 16.01 18.58
CA ARG A 392 -13.63 16.93 19.68
C ARG A 392 -13.84 16.16 20.98
N ASP A 393 -13.33 16.71 22.04
CA ASP A 393 -13.54 16.23 23.40
C ASP A 393 -14.66 17.04 24.09
N ASP A 394 -15.70 16.36 24.56
CA ASP A 394 -16.86 16.99 25.20
C ASP A 394 -16.57 17.55 26.61
N VAL A 395 -15.49 17.12 27.23
CA VAL A 395 -15.14 17.55 28.61
C VAL A 395 -14.34 18.83 28.57
N THR A 396 -13.31 18.89 27.73
CA THR A 396 -12.36 19.99 27.67
C THR A 396 -12.62 20.96 26.52
N GLU A 397 -13.55 20.62 25.61
CA GLU A 397 -13.76 21.33 24.32
C GLU A 397 -12.49 21.39 23.46
N GLY A 398 -11.52 20.53 23.76
CA GLY A 398 -10.30 20.38 23.00
C GLY A 398 -10.50 19.59 21.73
N TYR A 399 -9.64 19.82 20.74
CA TYR A 399 -9.66 19.12 19.47
C TYR A 399 -8.40 18.31 19.26
N GLY A 400 -8.57 17.09 18.73
CA GLY A 400 -7.46 16.28 18.28
C GLY A 400 -6.70 16.96 17.16
N ILE A 401 -5.39 16.91 17.20
CA ILE A 401 -4.53 17.47 16.17
C ILE A 401 -4.68 16.66 14.89
N ILE A 402 -4.98 17.33 13.78
CA ILE A 402 -5.04 16.73 12.44
C ILE A 402 -3.77 17.08 11.69
N PRO A 403 -2.84 16.13 11.49
CA PRO A 403 -1.67 16.36 10.66
C PRO A 403 -2.02 16.48 9.18
N ASN A 404 -1.50 17.52 8.54
CA ASN A 404 -1.58 17.72 7.11
C ASN A 404 -0.21 17.60 6.48
N PHE A 405 -0.14 17.10 5.26
CA PHE A 405 1.13 16.93 4.56
C PHE A 405 0.98 17.12 3.05
N PHE A 406 2.06 17.61 2.44
CA PHE A 406 2.28 17.52 1.01
C PHE A 406 3.30 16.43 0.71
N ILE A 407 3.06 15.70 -0.37
CA ILE A 407 4.03 14.74 -0.91
C ILE A 407 4.38 15.18 -2.32
N SER A 408 5.62 15.61 -2.53
CA SER A 408 6.13 16.01 -3.84
C SER A 408 6.94 14.91 -4.49
N ALA A 409 6.74 14.74 -5.79
CA ALA A 409 7.60 13.87 -6.59
C ALA A 409 8.99 14.48 -6.72
N LYS A 410 10.02 13.71 -6.37
CA LYS A 410 11.42 14.06 -6.56
C LYS A 410 12.11 12.96 -7.35
N MET A 411 12.91 13.34 -8.34
CA MET A 411 13.72 12.39 -9.09
C MET A 411 15.00 12.09 -8.33
N ASP A 412 15.36 10.80 -8.20
CA ASP A 412 16.66 10.42 -7.64
C ASP A 412 17.76 10.70 -8.66
N GLU A 413 18.84 11.37 -8.24
CA GLU A 413 19.95 11.79 -9.11
C GLU A 413 20.75 10.61 -9.68
N ASN A 414 20.73 9.46 -9.01
CA ASN A 414 21.40 8.23 -9.44
C ASN A 414 20.46 7.27 -10.17
N PHE A 415 19.22 7.68 -10.45
CA PHE A 415 18.18 6.85 -11.06
C PHE A 415 17.89 5.54 -10.30
N ASP A 416 18.01 5.58 -8.96
CA ASP A 416 17.87 4.41 -8.11
C ASP A 416 16.39 4.14 -7.79
N TYR A 417 15.90 2.99 -8.27
CA TYR A 417 14.56 2.48 -7.98
C TYR A 417 14.44 1.79 -6.62
N SER A 418 15.55 1.50 -5.95
CA SER A 418 15.57 0.78 -4.67
C SER A 418 15.57 1.72 -3.47
N LYS A 419 15.91 2.98 -3.64
CA LYS A 419 15.95 3.98 -2.58
C LYS A 419 14.54 4.35 -2.15
N ASP A 420 14.05 3.72 -1.10
CA ASP A 420 12.68 3.81 -0.58
C ASP A 420 12.42 5.08 0.27
N GLY A 421 13.24 6.10 0.10
CA GLY A 421 13.21 7.31 0.89
C GLY A 421 11.99 8.18 0.63
N ILE A 422 11.33 8.56 1.72
CA ILE A 422 10.56 9.79 1.81
C ILE A 422 11.32 10.71 2.77
N GLU A 423 11.63 11.91 2.34
CA GLU A 423 12.47 12.84 3.06
C GLU A 423 11.73 14.15 3.29
N LYS A 424 12.07 14.85 4.36
CA LYS A 424 11.60 16.24 4.52
C LYS A 424 12.19 17.06 3.40
N THR A 425 11.38 17.90 2.79
CA THR A 425 11.86 18.84 1.79
C THR A 425 12.96 19.73 2.37
N ASP A 426 14.11 19.87 1.68
CA ASP A 426 15.24 20.69 2.08
C ASP A 426 14.96 22.21 2.04
N LYS A 427 13.80 22.61 1.53
CA LYS A 427 13.39 24.00 1.39
C LYS A 427 13.15 24.67 2.74
N LYS A 428 13.49 25.96 2.84
CA LYS A 428 13.37 26.78 4.07
C LYS A 428 11.98 26.76 4.71
N LYS A 429 10.92 26.45 3.93
CA LYS A 429 9.52 26.39 4.39
C LYS A 429 8.96 24.96 4.30
N ASN A 430 9.59 24.01 4.97
CA ASN A 430 9.10 22.63 5.01
C ASN A 430 8.00 22.37 6.04
N LYS A 431 7.61 23.39 6.82
CA LYS A 431 6.61 23.32 7.89
C LYS A 431 5.83 24.62 7.97
N HIS A 432 4.54 24.48 8.13
CA HIS A 432 3.66 25.59 8.40
C HIS A 432 2.83 25.28 9.65
N LYS A 433 2.81 26.21 10.59
CA LYS A 433 1.95 26.17 11.76
C LYS A 433 1.02 27.39 11.68
N ASN A 434 -0.25 27.15 11.56
CA ASN A 434 -1.27 28.18 11.68
C ASN A 434 -1.92 28.03 13.05
N VAL A 435 -1.69 28.98 13.92
CA VAL A 435 -2.28 29.04 15.27
C VAL A 435 -3.07 30.33 15.36
N GLN A 436 -4.39 30.19 15.41
CA GLN A 436 -5.28 31.34 15.56
C GLN A 436 -5.12 32.01 16.94
N PHE A 437 -4.90 31.21 17.97
CA PHE A 437 -4.73 31.65 19.34
C PHE A 437 -3.39 31.21 19.90
N LYS A 438 -2.67 32.10 20.57
CA LYS A 438 -1.43 31.76 21.24
C LYS A 438 -1.66 30.75 22.36
N ASN A 439 -0.69 29.84 22.56
CA ASN A 439 -0.69 28.81 23.62
C ASN A 439 -1.98 27.96 23.68
N ARG A 440 -2.52 27.58 22.50
CA ARG A 440 -3.71 26.72 22.36
C ARG A 440 -3.49 25.66 21.28
N LEU A 441 -2.72 24.63 21.60
CA LEU A 441 -2.42 23.55 20.65
C LEU A 441 -3.66 22.74 20.28
N PHE A 442 -4.53 22.47 21.26
CA PHE A 442 -5.75 21.69 21.07
C PHE A 442 -6.97 22.54 20.68
N ASP A 443 -6.73 23.59 19.94
CA ASP A 443 -7.78 24.44 19.39
C ASP A 443 -8.21 23.93 17.99
N ARG A 444 -9.48 24.12 17.64
CA ARG A 444 -10.02 23.77 16.33
C ARG A 444 -9.24 24.39 15.18
N ASP A 445 -8.74 25.58 15.36
CA ASP A 445 -8.06 26.37 14.35
C ASP A 445 -6.52 26.21 14.38
N THR A 446 -6.00 25.28 15.18
CA THR A 446 -4.60 24.91 15.12
C THR A 446 -4.38 23.90 14.01
N LEU A 447 -3.70 24.32 12.95
CA LEU A 447 -3.47 23.52 11.76
C LEU A 447 -1.98 23.36 11.51
N LEU A 448 -1.53 22.13 11.36
CA LEU A 448 -0.15 21.75 11.08
C LEU A 448 -0.03 21.23 9.66
N LEU A 449 1.02 21.65 8.96
CA LEU A 449 1.29 21.20 7.59
C LEU A 449 2.78 20.91 7.43
N PHE A 450 3.09 19.74 6.90
CA PHE A 450 4.44 19.25 6.64
C PHE A 450 4.63 18.99 5.16
N HIS A 451 5.86 19.11 4.68
CA HIS A 451 6.20 18.87 3.29
C HIS A 451 7.28 17.80 3.17
N TYR A 452 6.99 16.78 2.34
CA TYR A 452 7.86 15.64 2.08
C TYR A 452 8.13 15.49 0.58
N ASP A 453 9.35 15.09 0.26
CA ASP A 453 9.74 14.66 -1.06
C ASP A 453 9.83 13.13 -1.11
N VAL A 454 9.24 12.51 -2.13
CA VAL A 454 9.30 11.06 -2.33
C VAL A 454 10.06 10.72 -3.60
N ASN A 455 10.89 9.67 -3.55
CA ASN A 455 11.54 9.18 -4.76
C ASN A 455 10.49 8.67 -5.75
N PHE A 456 10.29 9.41 -6.84
CA PHE A 456 9.29 9.12 -7.87
C PHE A 456 9.48 7.73 -8.49
N LEU A 457 10.72 7.33 -8.74
CA LEU A 457 11.03 6.02 -9.33
C LEU A 457 10.63 4.88 -8.41
N TYR A 458 10.89 5.04 -7.11
CA TYR A 458 10.55 4.03 -6.13
C TYR A 458 9.04 3.84 -6.02
N VAL A 459 8.27 4.91 -5.82
CA VAL A 459 6.80 4.79 -5.68
C VAL A 459 6.13 4.32 -6.96
N LEU A 460 6.61 4.76 -8.12
CA LEU A 460 6.17 4.27 -9.43
C LEU A 460 6.36 2.75 -9.53
N SER A 461 7.56 2.26 -9.21
CA SER A 461 7.88 0.84 -9.29
C SER A 461 7.10 0.01 -8.27
N LEU A 462 6.95 0.51 -7.05
CA LEU A 462 6.20 -0.15 -5.98
C LEU A 462 4.70 -0.28 -6.33
N TYR A 463 4.12 0.78 -6.89
CA TYR A 463 2.75 0.77 -7.39
C TYR A 463 2.57 -0.23 -8.55
N ALA A 464 3.48 -0.18 -9.52
CA ALA A 464 3.42 -0.99 -10.74
C ALA A 464 3.62 -2.50 -10.49
N ARG A 465 4.32 -2.88 -9.43
CA ARG A 465 4.54 -4.31 -9.08
C ARG A 465 3.29 -4.98 -8.52
N GLU A 466 2.32 -4.23 -8.00
CA GLU A 466 1.10 -4.76 -7.35
C GLU A 466 1.39 -5.79 -6.23
N ASN A 467 2.55 -5.69 -5.58
CA ASN A 467 2.87 -6.53 -4.44
C ASN A 467 2.23 -5.93 -3.18
N SER A 468 1.08 -6.46 -2.80
CA SER A 468 0.28 -5.96 -1.67
C SER A 468 1.04 -5.98 -0.35
N PHE A 469 1.90 -6.97 -0.13
CA PHE A 469 2.71 -7.06 1.08
C PHE A 469 3.73 -5.91 1.17
N GLN A 470 4.52 -5.69 0.13
CA GLN A 470 5.50 -4.60 0.09
C GLN A 470 4.82 -3.22 0.15
N GLN A 471 3.66 -3.07 -0.49
CA GLN A 471 2.87 -1.83 -0.43
C GLN A 471 2.37 -1.56 0.99
N ALA A 472 1.86 -2.58 1.69
CA ALA A 472 1.38 -2.46 3.06
C ALA A 472 2.53 -2.19 4.06
N GLU A 473 3.67 -2.85 3.90
CA GLU A 473 4.85 -2.62 4.71
C GLU A 473 5.35 -1.18 4.57
N TRP A 474 5.50 -0.70 3.34
CA TRP A 474 5.91 0.67 3.06
C TRP A 474 4.90 1.69 3.61
N LYS A 475 3.60 1.44 3.41
CA LYS A 475 2.51 2.27 3.94
C LYS A 475 2.64 2.46 5.46
N ASN A 476 2.82 1.37 6.21
CA ASN A 476 2.96 1.42 7.66
C ASN A 476 4.23 2.18 8.08
N LYS A 477 5.35 1.91 7.42
CA LYS A 477 6.63 2.59 7.66
C LYS A 477 6.51 4.11 7.48
N ILE A 478 5.86 4.56 6.39
CA ILE A 478 5.73 5.99 6.10
C ILE A 478 4.78 6.69 7.05
N ARG A 479 3.65 6.07 7.37
CA ARG A 479 2.68 6.62 8.33
C ARG A 479 3.30 6.79 9.71
N GLU A 480 4.06 5.80 10.17
CA GLU A 480 4.77 5.90 11.46
C GLU A 480 5.89 6.94 11.42
N LYS A 481 6.61 7.07 10.30
CA LYS A 481 7.61 8.11 10.11
C LYS A 481 6.99 9.50 10.22
N PHE A 482 5.87 9.77 9.53
CA PHE A 482 5.16 11.04 9.62
C PHE A 482 4.78 11.36 11.07
N ARG A 483 4.17 10.37 11.74
CA ARG A 483 3.76 10.52 13.14
C ARG A 483 4.92 10.91 14.04
N LYS A 484 6.00 10.14 14.00
CA LYS A 484 7.19 10.36 14.84
C LYS A 484 7.85 11.72 14.59
N GLU A 485 8.01 12.10 13.33
CA GLU A 485 8.63 13.37 12.97
C GLU A 485 7.80 14.60 13.41
N ILE A 486 6.47 14.47 13.38
CA ILE A 486 5.55 15.52 13.85
C ILE A 486 5.62 15.60 15.38
N GLN A 487 5.65 14.47 16.08
CA GLN A 487 5.82 14.42 17.53
C GLN A 487 7.13 15.09 17.97
N GLU A 488 8.26 14.73 17.36
CA GLU A 488 9.56 15.31 17.64
C GLU A 488 9.59 16.83 17.40
N TRP A 489 8.87 17.29 16.39
CA TRP A 489 8.79 18.73 16.13
C TRP A 489 7.93 19.46 17.15
N LEU A 490 6.77 18.92 17.52
CA LEU A 490 5.88 19.52 18.52
C LEU A 490 6.55 19.59 19.89
N GLN A 491 7.31 18.57 20.28
CA GLN A 491 8.04 18.52 21.55
C GLN A 491 9.18 19.55 21.65
N LYS A 492 9.54 20.24 20.56
CA LYS A 492 10.48 21.39 20.58
C LYS A 492 9.78 22.70 20.87
N ASP A 493 8.49 22.79 20.50
CA ASP A 493 7.71 24.02 20.62
C ASP A 493 6.77 24.00 21.84
N TYR A 494 6.48 22.81 22.39
CA TYR A 494 5.55 22.62 23.49
C TYR A 494 6.08 21.64 24.52
N ASP A 495 5.85 21.97 25.79
CA ASP A 495 5.97 21.02 26.89
C ASP A 495 4.66 20.24 27.03
N PHE A 496 4.78 18.92 27.10
CA PHE A 496 3.63 18.02 27.28
C PHE A 496 3.61 17.37 28.64
N TYR A 497 2.41 17.34 29.23
CA TYR A 497 2.14 16.71 30.52
C TYR A 497 0.95 15.79 30.43
N ALA A 498 0.98 14.69 31.18
CA ALA A 498 -0.20 13.93 31.49
C ALA A 498 -0.78 14.40 32.82
N MET A 499 -2.12 14.46 32.90
CA MET A 499 -2.81 14.93 34.08
C MET A 499 -3.91 13.97 34.52
N ARG A 500 -4.05 13.78 35.84
CA ARG A 500 -5.13 13.00 36.42
C ARG A 500 -5.58 13.66 37.72
N ALA A 501 -6.91 13.73 37.95
CA ALA A 501 -7.44 14.35 39.17
C ALA A 501 -6.99 13.60 40.42
N LYS A 502 -6.65 14.33 41.48
CA LYS A 502 -6.32 13.77 42.78
C LYS A 502 -7.57 13.14 43.44
N PRO A 503 -7.41 12.19 44.38
CA PRO A 503 -8.52 11.60 45.07
C PRO A 503 -9.46 12.65 45.71
N GLY A 504 -10.76 12.51 45.47
CA GLY A 504 -11.75 13.45 45.96
C GLY A 504 -12.00 14.70 45.10
N VAL A 505 -11.23 14.88 44.02
CA VAL A 505 -11.42 15.99 43.06
C VAL A 505 -12.25 15.53 41.88
N ASP A 506 -13.33 16.26 41.60
CA ASP A 506 -14.04 16.12 40.33
C ASP A 506 -13.30 16.92 39.22
N GLY A 507 -12.48 16.22 38.46
CA GLY A 507 -11.64 16.82 37.42
C GLY A 507 -12.44 17.51 36.32
N GLU A 508 -13.57 16.95 35.93
CA GLU A 508 -14.45 17.51 34.90
C GLU A 508 -15.08 18.81 35.38
N ALA A 509 -15.62 18.84 36.58
CA ALA A 509 -16.20 20.05 37.16
C ALA A 509 -15.15 21.15 37.32
N TYR A 510 -13.91 20.79 37.71
CA TYR A 510 -12.82 21.76 37.83
C TYR A 510 -12.47 22.39 36.44
N ILE A 511 -12.31 21.57 35.41
CA ILE A 511 -11.99 22.04 34.06
C ILE A 511 -13.08 22.99 33.54
N LYS A 512 -14.35 22.63 33.71
CA LYS A 512 -15.48 23.47 33.29
C LYS A 512 -15.50 24.84 34.01
N ARG A 513 -15.21 24.86 35.32
CA ARG A 513 -15.15 26.12 36.09
C ARG A 513 -13.96 27.00 35.68
N ASN A 514 -12.82 26.40 35.31
CA ASN A 514 -11.58 27.09 34.95
C ASN A 514 -11.36 27.13 33.43
N PHE A 515 -12.41 26.91 32.66
CA PHE A 515 -12.34 26.78 31.20
C PHE A 515 -11.53 27.89 30.51
N LYS A 516 -11.72 29.13 30.92
CA LYS A 516 -11.02 30.30 30.35
C LYS A 516 -9.48 30.17 30.41
N THR A 517 -8.95 29.53 31.44
CA THR A 517 -7.52 29.36 31.66
C THR A 517 -6.96 28.18 30.87
N VAL A 518 -7.76 27.10 30.70
CA VAL A 518 -7.28 25.82 30.18
C VAL A 518 -7.76 25.53 28.75
N VAL A 519 -8.63 26.36 28.16
CA VAL A 519 -9.16 26.17 26.82
C VAL A 519 -8.06 26.06 25.77
N GLY A 520 -8.13 25.03 24.93
CA GLY A 520 -7.17 24.73 23.89
C GLY A 520 -5.79 24.24 24.38
N LYS A 521 -5.60 24.11 25.72
CA LYS A 521 -4.38 23.58 26.32
C LYS A 521 -4.53 22.16 26.81
N ILE A 522 -5.77 21.75 27.10
CA ILE A 522 -6.09 20.41 27.62
C ILE A 522 -6.95 19.65 26.63
N TYR A 523 -6.66 18.37 26.47
CA TYR A 523 -7.41 17.45 25.61
C TYR A 523 -7.44 16.04 26.23
N THR A 524 -8.54 15.30 26.03
CA THR A 524 -8.73 13.94 26.56
C THR A 524 -8.77 12.91 25.42
N PRO A 525 -7.62 12.44 24.92
CA PRO A 525 -7.57 11.41 23.88
C PRO A 525 -7.72 9.99 24.43
N PHE A 526 -7.51 9.79 25.74
CA PHE A 526 -7.40 8.47 26.36
C PHE A 526 -8.76 7.83 26.65
N SER A 527 -8.75 6.50 26.69
CA SER A 527 -9.97 5.70 26.81
C SER A 527 -10.65 5.82 28.17
N ASP A 528 -9.89 6.05 29.21
CA ASP A 528 -10.37 6.16 30.58
C ASP A 528 -11.18 7.44 30.85
N LYS A 529 -11.10 8.43 29.90
CA LYS A 529 -11.72 9.76 29.98
C LYS A 529 -11.42 10.51 31.30
N LYS A 530 -10.45 10.05 32.04
CA LYS A 530 -9.98 10.62 33.32
C LYS A 530 -8.57 11.14 33.25
N THR A 531 -7.84 10.72 32.23
CA THR A 531 -6.49 11.19 31.94
C THR A 531 -6.55 12.26 30.86
N TYR A 532 -5.94 13.39 31.14
CA TYR A 532 -5.88 14.57 30.28
C TYR A 532 -4.46 14.76 29.77
N SER A 533 -4.32 15.24 28.54
CA SER A 533 -3.06 15.74 28.02
C SER A 533 -3.06 17.27 28.10
N LEU A 534 -2.01 17.85 28.67
CA LEU A 534 -1.77 19.29 28.75
C LEU A 534 -0.61 19.63 27.82
N ALA A 535 -0.75 20.65 26.98
CA ALA A 535 0.29 21.19 26.13
C ALA A 535 0.48 22.70 26.42
N LEU A 536 1.71 23.11 26.70
CA LEU A 536 2.09 24.48 27.00
C LEU A 536 3.13 24.97 26.00
N ASP A 537 2.87 26.08 25.32
CA ASP A 537 3.76 26.65 24.31
C ASP A 537 5.00 27.28 25.00
N THR A 538 6.18 26.75 24.72
CA THR A 538 7.46 27.23 25.26
C THR A 538 7.97 28.51 24.59
N ASN A 539 7.44 28.81 23.39
CA ASN A 539 7.84 29.97 22.60
C ASN A 539 6.95 31.21 22.83
N ASP A 540 5.94 31.12 23.71
CA ASP A 540 5.10 32.27 24.04
C ASP A 540 5.64 33.00 25.30
N PRO A 541 6.32 34.13 25.15
CA PRO A 541 6.93 34.83 26.28
C PRO A 541 5.89 35.46 27.23
N GLU A 542 4.66 35.64 26.79
CA GLU A 542 3.56 36.19 27.59
C GLU A 542 2.79 35.08 28.33
N ALA A 543 3.09 33.81 28.07
CA ALA A 543 2.42 32.68 28.70
C ALA A 543 2.88 32.50 30.14
N ASN A 544 1.94 32.52 31.07
CA ASN A 544 2.20 32.15 32.46
C ASN A 544 2.12 30.60 32.63
N ASN A 545 3.01 29.89 31.94
CA ASN A 545 2.99 28.41 31.92
C ASN A 545 3.25 27.83 33.32
N GLU A 546 4.16 28.38 34.08
CA GLU A 546 4.45 27.94 35.45
C GLU A 546 3.27 28.20 36.38
N GLY A 547 2.59 29.34 36.27
CA GLY A 547 1.38 29.62 37.06
C GLY A 547 0.24 28.71 36.72
N ILE A 548 0.03 28.37 35.42
CA ILE A 548 -0.98 27.41 34.98
C ILE A 548 -0.68 26.02 35.54
N LYS A 549 0.55 25.56 35.45
CA LYS A 549 1.00 24.27 35.96
C LYS A 549 0.87 24.20 37.46
N ALA A 550 1.26 25.23 38.20
CA ALA A 550 1.12 25.28 39.67
C ALA A 550 -0.35 25.20 40.09
N ALA A 551 -1.23 26.00 39.47
CA ALA A 551 -2.67 25.97 39.77
C ALA A 551 -3.32 24.60 39.46
N LEU A 552 -2.92 23.94 38.38
CA LEU A 552 -3.38 22.60 38.04
C LEU A 552 -2.83 21.54 39.00
N SER A 553 -1.57 21.68 39.43
CA SER A 553 -0.91 20.73 40.35
C SER A 553 -1.50 20.71 41.72
N GLU A 554 -2.27 21.71 42.11
CA GLU A 554 -3.03 21.71 43.38
C GLU A 554 -4.12 20.62 43.38
N PHE A 555 -4.80 20.45 42.22
CA PHE A 555 -5.96 19.57 42.09
C PHE A 555 -5.70 18.29 41.29
N PHE A 556 -4.65 18.27 40.49
CA PHE A 556 -4.26 17.15 39.62
C PHE A 556 -2.82 16.70 39.91
N TYR A 557 -2.56 15.44 39.63
CA TYR A 557 -1.21 14.98 39.35
C TYR A 557 -0.86 15.49 37.94
N VAL A 558 0.24 16.21 37.80
CA VAL A 558 0.68 16.82 36.50
C VAL A 558 2.14 16.42 36.29
N GLU A 559 2.35 15.41 35.45
CA GLU A 559 3.68 14.84 35.23
C GLU A 559 4.11 15.01 33.77
N PRO A 560 5.39 15.30 33.52
CA PRO A 560 5.92 15.35 32.15
C PRO A 560 5.65 14.03 31.45
N CYS A 561 5.07 14.10 30.24
CA CYS A 561 4.72 12.94 29.45
C CYS A 561 4.92 13.25 27.97
N CYS A 562 5.86 12.55 27.33
CA CYS A 562 6.14 12.74 25.92
C CYS A 562 4.96 12.33 25.03
N LEU A 563 4.86 12.94 23.85
CA LEU A 563 3.86 12.54 22.87
C LEU A 563 4.01 11.06 22.50
N GLY A 564 2.94 10.31 22.64
CA GLY A 564 2.90 8.87 22.38
C GLY A 564 3.40 7.98 23.52
N GLN A 565 3.84 8.56 24.63
CA GLN A 565 4.15 7.84 25.86
C GLN A 565 2.85 7.42 26.56
N ASN A 566 2.86 6.23 27.19
CA ASN A 566 1.73 5.81 27.99
C ASN A 566 1.67 6.64 29.29
N PRO A 567 0.57 7.38 29.55
CA PRO A 567 0.44 8.20 30.76
C PRO A 567 0.49 7.40 32.06
N ASP A 568 0.16 6.10 32.05
CA ASP A 568 0.23 5.23 33.22
C ASP A 568 1.67 4.91 33.68
N GLU A 569 2.66 5.23 32.87
CA GLU A 569 4.08 5.12 33.25
C GLU A 569 4.52 6.26 34.17
N VAL A 570 3.85 7.41 34.11
CA VAL A 570 4.24 8.64 34.82
C VAL A 570 3.21 9.06 35.88
N LEU A 571 1.94 8.70 35.68
CA LEU A 571 0.85 9.05 36.63
C LEU A 571 0.54 7.92 37.58
N PRO A 572 0.05 8.24 38.82
CA PRO A 572 -0.50 7.23 39.72
C PRO A 572 -1.62 6.43 39.07
N ALA A 573 -1.64 5.13 39.32
CA ALA A 573 -2.64 4.23 38.77
C ALA A 573 -4.10 4.67 39.18
N VAL A 574 -5.02 4.48 38.22
CA VAL A 574 -6.46 4.68 38.51
C VAL A 574 -6.94 3.50 39.34
N THR A 575 -6.96 3.68 40.64
CA THR A 575 -7.49 2.66 41.56
C THR A 575 -9.01 2.73 41.61
N GLY A 576 -9.70 1.62 41.26
CA GLY A 576 -11.15 1.46 41.43
C GLY A 576 -11.93 1.13 40.16
N ASN A 577 -13.25 0.99 40.33
CA ASN A 577 -14.16 0.70 39.23
C ASN A 577 -14.26 1.89 38.24
N VAL A 578 -13.87 1.68 37.01
CA VAL A 578 -13.98 2.67 35.93
C VAL A 578 -15.34 2.50 35.24
N ALA A 579 -16.21 3.51 35.35
CA ALA A 579 -17.47 3.51 34.60
C ALA A 579 -17.17 3.61 33.09
N VAL A 580 -17.60 2.59 32.38
CA VAL A 580 -17.37 2.49 30.90
C VAL A 580 -18.70 2.71 30.20
N LYS A 581 -18.70 3.61 29.20
CA LYS A 581 -19.79 3.69 28.20
C LYS A 581 -19.29 3.00 26.92
N PRO A 582 -19.63 1.71 26.72
CA PRO A 582 -19.14 0.95 25.60
C PRO A 582 -19.63 1.53 24.25
N THR A 583 -18.76 1.57 23.27
CA THR A 583 -19.10 1.92 21.90
C THR A 583 -19.32 0.68 21.04
N ASP A 584 -20.01 0.81 19.90
CA ASP A 584 -20.33 -0.30 18.99
C ASP A 584 -19.10 -1.07 18.47
N HIS A 585 -17.93 -0.42 18.51
CA HIS A 585 -16.68 -0.96 17.96
C HIS A 585 -15.75 -1.57 19.00
N GLU A 586 -16.10 -1.46 20.30
CA GLU A 586 -15.28 -2.04 21.35
C GLU A 586 -15.55 -3.54 21.46
N LEU A 587 -14.49 -4.33 21.29
CA LEU A 587 -14.56 -5.79 21.30
C LEU A 587 -14.19 -6.36 22.68
N ALA A 588 -14.92 -7.40 23.06
CA ALA A 588 -14.65 -8.19 24.23
C ALA A 588 -14.30 -9.62 23.85
N LEU A 589 -13.24 -10.15 24.44
CA LEU A 589 -12.86 -11.54 24.35
C LEU A 589 -13.51 -12.27 25.55
N CYS A 590 -14.50 -13.10 25.26
CA CYS A 590 -15.30 -13.80 26.29
C CYS A 590 -14.84 -15.26 26.40
N VAL A 591 -14.62 -15.69 27.66
CA VAL A 591 -14.24 -17.07 27.98
C VAL A 591 -15.21 -17.65 29.01
N THR A 592 -15.80 -18.79 28.68
CA THR A 592 -16.76 -19.47 29.59
C THR A 592 -16.03 -20.37 30.59
N LYS A 593 -16.35 -20.24 31.86
CA LYS A 593 -15.90 -21.12 32.95
C LYS A 593 -17.08 -21.42 33.86
N GLU A 594 -17.26 -22.68 34.26
CA GLU A 594 -18.43 -23.11 35.05
C GLU A 594 -18.07 -23.50 36.48
N GLY A 595 -19.01 -23.30 37.39
CA GLY A 595 -18.93 -23.74 38.79
C GLY A 595 -17.66 -23.27 39.50
N VAL A 596 -17.01 -24.16 40.22
CA VAL A 596 -15.77 -23.88 40.99
C VAL A 596 -14.63 -23.40 40.08
N HIS A 597 -14.65 -23.75 38.80
CA HIS A 597 -13.61 -23.31 37.85
C HIS A 597 -13.75 -21.83 37.50
N PHE A 598 -14.96 -21.26 37.58
CA PHE A 598 -15.18 -19.84 37.37
C PHE A 598 -14.49 -19.00 38.46
N ASP A 599 -14.81 -19.31 39.74
CA ASP A 599 -14.27 -18.55 40.86
C ASP A 599 -12.75 -18.68 40.97
N LYS A 600 -12.18 -19.88 40.72
CA LYS A 600 -10.73 -20.09 40.65
C LYS A 600 -10.08 -19.34 39.49
N ALA A 601 -10.73 -19.27 38.32
CA ALA A 601 -10.20 -18.55 37.17
C ALA A 601 -10.20 -17.03 37.42
N VAL A 602 -11.25 -16.50 38.01
CA VAL A 602 -11.35 -15.07 38.37
C VAL A 602 -10.32 -14.71 39.44
N GLU A 603 -10.13 -15.53 40.46
CA GLU A 603 -9.12 -15.30 41.50
C GLU A 603 -7.70 -15.32 40.88
N LYS A 604 -7.40 -16.33 40.08
CA LYS A 604 -6.11 -16.45 39.40
C LYS A 604 -5.88 -15.29 38.43
N MET A 605 -6.92 -14.84 37.72
CA MET A 605 -6.83 -13.70 36.82
C MET A 605 -6.52 -12.41 37.56
N LYS A 606 -7.11 -12.20 38.73
CA LYS A 606 -6.80 -11.07 39.62
C LYS A 606 -5.37 -11.08 40.13
N GLN A 607 -4.76 -12.28 40.28
CA GLN A 607 -3.37 -12.43 40.75
C GLN A 607 -2.35 -12.26 39.63
N THR A 608 -2.60 -12.85 38.47
CA THR A 608 -1.60 -12.96 37.39
C THR A 608 -1.83 -12.00 36.21
N GLY A 609 -3.07 -11.58 36.00
CA GLY A 609 -3.47 -10.80 34.82
C GLY A 609 -3.38 -11.55 33.48
N LYS A 610 -3.08 -12.87 33.52
CA LYS A 610 -2.76 -13.60 32.28
C LYS A 610 -3.83 -14.63 31.92
N LEU A 611 -4.33 -14.54 30.66
CA LEU A 611 -5.22 -15.54 30.08
C LEU A 611 -4.58 -16.16 28.84
N GLY A 612 -4.43 -17.49 28.83
CA GLY A 612 -3.95 -18.28 27.70
C GLY A 612 -5.10 -18.96 26.96
N ILE A 613 -5.27 -18.62 25.69
CA ILE A 613 -6.16 -19.36 24.78
C ILE A 613 -5.36 -20.50 24.16
N ALA A 614 -5.83 -21.72 24.39
CA ALA A 614 -5.20 -22.91 23.80
C ALA A 614 -5.41 -22.94 22.29
N LEU A 615 -4.30 -23.03 21.53
CA LEU A 615 -4.33 -23.20 20.10
C LEU A 615 -4.21 -24.70 19.77
N ASN A 616 -5.19 -25.22 19.02
CA ASN A 616 -5.17 -26.61 18.62
C ASN A 616 -4.47 -26.72 17.26
N MET A 617 -3.23 -27.23 17.25
CA MET A 617 -2.40 -27.34 16.03
C MET A 617 -2.74 -28.57 15.17
N ASN A 618 -3.71 -29.39 15.54
CA ASN A 618 -4.10 -30.58 14.79
C ASN A 618 -4.99 -30.21 13.59
N GLY A 619 -4.40 -29.63 12.55
CA GLY A 619 -5.00 -29.51 11.23
C GLY A 619 -6.11 -28.47 11.03
N ALA A 620 -6.51 -27.72 12.06
CA ALA A 620 -7.41 -26.62 11.93
C ALA A 620 -6.64 -25.31 11.73
N THR A 621 -6.90 -24.62 10.62
CA THR A 621 -6.36 -23.27 10.40
C THR A 621 -7.05 -22.32 11.37
N LEU A 622 -6.35 -21.84 12.38
CA LEU A 622 -6.85 -20.80 13.25
C LEU A 622 -6.88 -19.49 12.46
N GLN A 623 -8.04 -19.05 12.07
CA GLN A 623 -8.21 -17.70 11.51
C GLN A 623 -8.21 -16.70 12.67
N LEU A 624 -7.05 -16.12 12.95
CA LEU A 624 -6.95 -14.95 13.83
C LEU A 624 -7.56 -13.76 13.09
N VAL A 625 -8.76 -13.39 13.49
CA VAL A 625 -9.40 -12.16 13.00
C VAL A 625 -8.72 -10.97 13.68
N GLU A 626 -8.63 -9.83 13.02
CA GLU A 626 -8.01 -8.59 13.56
C GLU A 626 -8.49 -8.24 14.98
N GLY A 627 -9.76 -8.50 15.30
CA GLY A 627 -10.34 -8.27 16.60
C GLY A 627 -9.70 -9.03 17.77
N PHE A 628 -9.03 -10.17 17.54
CA PHE A 628 -8.31 -10.89 18.60
C PHE A 628 -7.09 -10.14 19.10
N THR A 629 -6.50 -9.28 18.31
CA THR A 629 -5.33 -8.46 18.70
C THR A 629 -5.73 -7.07 19.21
N THR A 630 -6.96 -6.64 18.94
CA THR A 630 -7.47 -5.29 19.28
C THR A 630 -8.61 -5.30 20.29
N ALA A 631 -8.95 -6.46 20.86
CA ALA A 631 -9.96 -6.57 21.91
C ALA A 631 -9.57 -5.69 23.10
N LYS A 632 -10.55 -4.93 23.62
CA LYS A 632 -10.36 -4.00 24.73
C LYS A 632 -10.65 -4.63 26.08
N TYR A 633 -11.59 -5.58 26.09
CA TYR A 633 -12.04 -6.23 27.31
C TYR A 633 -11.76 -7.72 27.27
N LEU A 634 -11.36 -8.24 28.41
CA LEU A 634 -11.29 -9.65 28.70
C LEU A 634 -12.39 -10.01 29.68
N ILE A 635 -13.29 -10.91 29.31
CA ILE A 635 -14.44 -11.30 30.16
C ILE A 635 -14.39 -12.79 30.39
N ILE A 636 -14.36 -13.16 31.68
CA ILE A 636 -14.62 -14.53 32.15
C ILE A 636 -16.06 -14.58 32.63
N HIS A 637 -16.88 -15.45 32.06
CA HIS A 637 -18.30 -15.57 32.44
C HIS A 637 -18.73 -17.03 32.60
N ASN A 638 -19.88 -17.23 33.24
CA ASN A 638 -20.57 -18.53 33.33
C ASN A 638 -21.94 -18.49 32.65
N LYS A 639 -22.62 -19.65 32.57
CA LYS A 639 -23.96 -19.77 31.97
C LYS A 639 -25.07 -19.08 32.78
N SER A 640 -24.80 -18.69 34.02
CA SER A 640 -25.74 -17.96 34.87
C SER A 640 -25.54 -16.45 34.81
N ASN A 641 -24.89 -15.93 33.75
CA ASN A 641 -24.58 -14.53 33.54
C ASN A 641 -23.71 -13.87 34.64
N LYS A 642 -23.08 -14.67 35.55
CA LYS A 642 -22.05 -14.16 36.44
C LYS A 642 -20.79 -13.93 35.65
N TYR A 643 -20.14 -12.77 35.78
CA TYR A 643 -18.94 -12.43 35.02
C TYR A 643 -17.92 -11.66 35.85
N ALA A 644 -16.68 -11.68 35.38
CA ALA A 644 -15.61 -10.77 35.79
C ALA A 644 -14.97 -10.20 34.52
N ALA A 645 -14.85 -8.88 34.42
CA ALA A 645 -14.29 -8.18 33.32
C ALA A 645 -12.98 -7.49 33.69
N PHE A 646 -12.05 -7.44 32.75
CA PHE A 646 -10.75 -6.80 32.88
C PHE A 646 -10.48 -5.98 31.64
N PHE A 647 -9.75 -4.89 31.77
CA PHE A 647 -9.18 -4.21 30.59
C PHE A 647 -7.98 -5.00 30.04
N MET A 648 -7.79 -5.02 28.74
CA MET A 648 -6.55 -5.47 28.10
C MET A 648 -5.45 -4.43 28.33
N ASP A 649 -4.19 -4.86 28.47
CA ASP A 649 -3.03 -3.97 28.68
C ASP A 649 -2.58 -3.21 27.42
N GLY A 650 -3.25 -3.41 26.28
CA GLY A 650 -2.97 -2.75 25.00
C GLY A 650 -1.74 -3.27 24.24
N LYS A 651 -0.93 -4.16 24.82
CA LYS A 651 0.29 -4.70 24.16
C LYS A 651 -0.02 -5.81 23.16
N GLY A 652 -1.26 -6.28 23.16
CA GLY A 652 -1.70 -7.41 22.34
C GLY A 652 -1.23 -8.77 22.86
N PRO A 653 -1.77 -9.86 22.28
CA PRO A 653 -1.41 -11.20 22.71
C PRO A 653 -0.03 -11.64 22.19
N ARG A 654 0.62 -12.54 22.95
CA ARG A 654 1.85 -13.20 22.55
C ARG A 654 1.68 -14.71 22.49
N LEU A 655 2.43 -15.38 21.61
CA LEU A 655 2.47 -16.84 21.53
C LEU A 655 3.44 -17.38 22.60
N VAL A 656 2.98 -18.38 23.36
CA VAL A 656 3.77 -19.07 24.37
C VAL A 656 3.67 -20.56 24.14
N SER A 657 4.79 -21.26 24.10
CA SER A 657 4.84 -22.72 23.95
C SER A 657 4.57 -23.40 25.32
N SER A 658 4.15 -24.68 25.28
CA SER A 658 3.94 -25.46 26.51
C SER A 658 5.22 -25.65 27.33
N ASN A 659 6.40 -25.53 26.72
CA ASN A 659 7.70 -25.62 27.38
C ASN A 659 8.05 -24.33 28.16
N GLU A 660 7.39 -23.22 27.83
CA GLU A 660 7.56 -21.90 28.46
C GLU A 660 6.33 -21.54 29.29
N MET A 661 5.64 -22.54 29.88
CA MET A 661 4.39 -22.33 30.55
C MET A 661 4.52 -21.33 31.72
N GLU A 662 3.74 -20.29 31.60
CA GLU A 662 3.57 -19.28 32.64
C GLU A 662 2.38 -19.61 33.57
N ASP A 663 2.40 -19.03 34.74
CA ASP A 663 1.25 -19.10 35.65
C ASP A 663 0.13 -18.19 35.08
N MET A 664 -0.92 -18.82 34.53
CA MET A 664 -2.03 -18.14 33.85
C MET A 664 -3.34 -18.91 33.92
N VAL A 665 -4.43 -18.23 33.63
CA VAL A 665 -5.74 -18.88 33.39
C VAL A 665 -5.69 -19.42 31.94
N THR A 666 -6.09 -20.68 31.72
CA THR A 666 -6.11 -21.28 30.37
C THR A 666 -7.52 -21.70 29.96
N THR A 667 -7.84 -21.59 28.67
CA THR A 667 -9.11 -22.10 28.11
C THR A 667 -9.16 -23.63 28.20
N LYS A 668 -8.04 -24.29 27.82
CA LYS A 668 -7.86 -25.74 27.87
C LYS A 668 -6.45 -26.06 28.38
N LYS A 669 -6.30 -27.09 29.21
CA LYS A 669 -5.00 -27.58 29.63
C LYS A 669 -4.39 -28.52 28.59
N GLY A 670 -3.06 -28.58 28.52
CA GLY A 670 -2.33 -29.55 27.71
C GLY A 670 -2.24 -29.21 26.22
N ALA A 671 -2.47 -27.95 25.82
CA ALA A 671 -2.18 -27.48 24.47
C ALA A 671 -0.66 -27.29 24.30
N SER A 672 -0.16 -27.48 23.09
CA SER A 672 1.25 -27.28 22.76
C SER A 672 1.64 -25.80 22.65
N VAL A 673 0.68 -24.94 22.33
CA VAL A 673 0.86 -23.49 22.17
C VAL A 673 -0.35 -22.75 22.72
N TYR A 674 -0.11 -21.61 23.34
CA TYR A 674 -1.13 -20.71 23.86
C TYR A 674 -0.95 -19.31 23.29
N LEU A 675 -2.06 -18.63 23.00
CA LEU A 675 -2.10 -17.20 22.74
C LEU A 675 -2.41 -16.51 24.08
N VAL A 676 -1.43 -15.82 24.65
CA VAL A 676 -1.50 -15.25 25.99
C VAL A 676 -1.83 -13.77 25.94
N TYR A 677 -2.91 -13.40 26.60
CA TYR A 677 -3.37 -12.03 26.80
C TYR A 677 -2.99 -11.54 28.20
N GLN A 678 -2.61 -10.26 28.29
CA GLN A 678 -2.33 -9.60 29.56
C GLN A 678 -3.45 -8.62 29.90
N ALA A 679 -3.96 -8.66 31.09
CA ALA A 679 -4.93 -7.70 31.60
C ALA A 679 -4.24 -6.60 32.40
N ASP A 680 -4.80 -5.40 32.34
CA ASP A 680 -4.50 -4.34 33.31
C ASP A 680 -5.28 -4.61 34.61
N LEU A 681 -4.55 -4.85 35.68
CA LEU A 681 -5.14 -5.13 36.99
C LEU A 681 -5.42 -3.87 37.85
N ASN A 682 -4.95 -2.70 37.36
CA ASN A 682 -5.11 -1.45 38.10
C ASN A 682 -6.51 -0.85 37.97
N ALA A 683 -7.24 -1.20 36.90
CA ALA A 683 -8.58 -0.70 36.62
C ALA A 683 -9.56 -1.86 36.35
N ILE A 684 -10.74 -1.79 36.93
CA ILE A 684 -11.80 -2.77 36.68
C ILE A 684 -12.92 -2.11 35.89
N PRO A 685 -13.26 -2.62 34.66
CA PRO A 685 -14.34 -2.04 33.87
C PRO A 685 -15.70 -2.32 34.51
N ALA A 686 -16.44 -1.26 34.86
CA ALA A 686 -17.80 -1.36 35.33
C ALA A 686 -18.77 -1.38 34.15
N LEU A 687 -19.13 -2.56 33.64
CA LEU A 687 -19.92 -2.76 32.42
C LEU A 687 -21.43 -2.87 32.63
N GLY A 688 -21.90 -2.93 33.89
CA GLY A 688 -23.32 -3.12 34.21
C GLY A 688 -23.79 -4.57 34.03
N GLU A 689 -25.08 -4.78 33.74
CA GLU A 689 -25.59 -6.12 33.49
C GLU A 689 -25.32 -6.57 32.05
N LEU A 690 -24.63 -7.72 31.91
CA LEU A 690 -24.34 -8.34 30.63
C LEU A 690 -25.19 -9.61 30.45
N ASP A 691 -25.58 -9.88 29.19
CA ASP A 691 -26.27 -11.08 28.74
C ASP A 691 -25.38 -11.95 27.87
N PHE A 692 -25.03 -13.13 28.30
CA PHE A 692 -24.22 -14.10 27.59
C PHE A 692 -25.06 -15.20 26.90
N THR A 693 -26.38 -15.06 26.88
CA THR A 693 -27.29 -16.00 26.19
C THR A 693 -26.93 -16.22 24.71
N PRO A 694 -26.48 -15.22 23.92
CA PRO A 694 -26.05 -15.43 22.58
C PRO A 694 -24.88 -16.41 22.43
N ILE A 695 -23.95 -16.41 23.38
CA ILE A 695 -22.79 -17.32 23.38
C ILE A 695 -23.25 -18.77 23.72
N THR A 696 -24.12 -18.92 24.70
CA THR A 696 -24.56 -20.25 25.14
C THR A 696 -25.44 -21.00 24.12
N LYS A 697 -26.09 -20.26 23.20
CA LYS A 697 -26.92 -20.84 22.14
C LYS A 697 -26.10 -21.30 20.90
N SER A 698 -24.86 -20.87 20.77
CA SER A 698 -24.03 -21.18 19.60
C SER A 698 -23.46 -22.61 19.55
N GLY A 699 -23.76 -23.45 20.53
CA GLY A 699 -23.36 -24.89 20.59
C GLY A 699 -21.90 -25.14 20.99
N ASP A 700 -21.02 -24.15 20.90
CA ASP A 700 -19.58 -24.24 21.24
C ASP A 700 -19.25 -23.33 22.43
N SER A 701 -19.97 -23.57 23.56
CA SER A 701 -19.95 -22.70 24.76
C SER A 701 -18.62 -22.62 25.51
N TYR A 702 -17.64 -23.45 25.14
CA TYR A 702 -16.33 -23.48 25.83
C TYR A 702 -15.18 -22.83 25.01
N SER A 703 -15.42 -22.50 23.77
CA SER A 703 -14.45 -21.78 22.94
C SER A 703 -14.43 -20.29 23.29
N PRO A 704 -13.29 -19.59 23.10
CA PRO A 704 -13.25 -18.14 23.27
C PRO A 704 -14.09 -17.47 22.18
N HIS A 705 -14.92 -16.50 22.57
CA HIS A 705 -15.76 -15.73 21.65
C HIS A 705 -15.32 -14.27 21.63
N LEU A 706 -15.23 -13.71 20.44
CA LEU A 706 -14.96 -12.29 20.24
C LEU A 706 -16.27 -11.60 19.84
N LEU A 707 -16.75 -10.69 20.67
CA LEU A 707 -18.03 -10.00 20.48
C LEU A 707 -17.90 -8.51 20.72
N SER A 708 -18.78 -7.72 20.10
CA SER A 708 -18.93 -6.32 20.50
C SER A 708 -19.49 -6.26 21.92
N ILE A 709 -18.89 -5.48 22.79
CA ILE A 709 -19.33 -5.32 24.16
C ILE A 709 -20.79 -4.83 24.25
N LYS A 710 -21.19 -3.99 23.28
CA LYS A 710 -22.55 -3.46 23.22
C LYS A 710 -23.60 -4.55 22.96
N SER A 711 -23.25 -5.60 22.21
CA SER A 711 -24.14 -6.74 21.96
C SER A 711 -24.41 -7.59 23.20
N LEU A 712 -23.60 -7.43 24.24
CA LEU A 712 -23.74 -8.13 25.53
C LEU A 712 -24.50 -7.33 26.58
N ILE A 713 -24.76 -6.04 26.39
CA ILE A 713 -25.46 -5.19 27.37
C ILE A 713 -26.95 -5.47 27.29
N LYS A 714 -27.55 -5.86 28.43
CA LYS A 714 -29.02 -6.04 28.60
C LYS A 714 -29.74 -4.71 28.39
N GLY A 715 -30.68 -4.65 27.45
CA GLY A 715 -31.67 -3.58 27.40
C GLY A 715 -31.46 -2.49 26.34
N LYS A 716 -30.87 -2.82 25.22
CA LYS A 716 -30.99 -1.96 24.02
C LYS A 716 -31.34 -2.74 22.77
#